data_5328af62d329e5fee92e79adf6310237
#
_entry.id   5328af62d329e5fee92e79adf6310237
#
_cell.length_a   1.000
_cell.length_b   1.000
_cell.length_c   1.000
_cell.angle_alpha   90.00
_cell.angle_beta   90.00
_cell.angle_gamma   90.00
#
_symmetry.space_group_name_H-M   'P 1'
#
loop_
_entity.id
_entity.type
_entity.pdbx_description
1 polymer ?
#
loop_
_entity_poly.entity_id
_entity_poly.type
_entity_poly.pdbx_seq_one_letter_code
_entity_poly.pdbx_strand_id
1 'polypeptide(L)'
;MTADLPIHAVLPELLAALRARNAAVLIAPPGAGKTTAVAPALLDQPWCDGTILLLSPRRVAARAAAERIAQLLGEEVGQRAGYITRLDSRRSAATRILVVTEAIFVNRILADQELSGVSAVLFDEAHERHLDSDLGLALALESQAVLRDDLRLIVMSATIDGARFARLLGPDAPVVESEGRVHPLRIEWRPRRVEQRIEDAMAGAVLAAWREERGDILAFLPGVGEIERTRERLAERLPDAPILPLHGQVDPAAQRAAIRRDPAGRRRIVLATAIAETSITLDGVSVVVDSGLARRAEFDLAAGVTHLVTTRASQASAAQRAGRAARQGPGVAYRLWEEAAHAGRERFDPPEMLTVDLAPLSLSLARWGVADPASLAWLDPPPPAALAAARERLTRLGALDGEGRITPHGQALAQLPMEPWQAAMLLHGADHGAAPLVARIALLVQERGLGGRSEDLAQRLARWSSDRSPRAQSARKLAEGWAKSAARLAHPPVANSTQPPVRVERSRDTQSKGADASRLHLMRTEGESRGANLPNGDIPPGILLALALPDNLARRRDPSGESWLSAGGRGYALDPASPLASSSWLAIGDAQGRAQAARITAALPLEEADIERWLGGQMARRQVLRWTGERVEARLERRLGAITLASGPDPAPDAAAIVDMLVEKSVENLGMLLPAGLMARARHAGLAALDPAALAEDARDWLAPLLAGRRDLDLPRGALADALLARLSWEERQRLDRIAPREFVSPAGTRHAIDYAGDDAPSVEVRVQALFGLDSHPLIGPAGDGAPLLLKLTSPAGRPLQSTRDLPGFWRGSWQDVRKEMKGRYPRHRWPDRPWEEKPSLKTKNAFDASTRSA
;
A
#
# COMPACT_ATOMS: atom_id res chain seq x y z
N MET A 1 52.97 -10.14 14.92
CA MET A 1 52.32 -11.14 15.76
C MET A 1 50.91 -11.35 15.23
N THR A 2 50.69 -12.42 14.45
CA THR A 2 49.36 -12.88 14.02
C THR A 2 48.65 -13.33 15.31
N ALA A 3 47.69 -12.54 15.81
CA ALA A 3 46.87 -13.00 16.89
C ALA A 3 46.25 -14.32 16.45
N ASP A 4 46.32 -15.32 17.30
CA ASP A 4 45.73 -16.64 17.11
C ASP A 4 44.21 -16.47 17.19
N LEU A 5 43.62 -16.18 16.02
CA LEU A 5 42.18 -15.96 15.87
C LEU A 5 41.45 -17.31 15.91
N PRO A 6 40.31 -17.43 16.59
CA PRO A 6 39.57 -18.71 16.71
C PRO A 6 39.29 -19.38 15.36
N ILE A 7 39.08 -18.59 14.31
CA ILE A 7 38.81 -19.10 12.96
C ILE A 7 39.93 -20.00 12.41
N HIS A 8 41.19 -19.77 12.84
CA HIS A 8 42.34 -20.55 12.32
C HIS A 8 42.23 -22.04 12.68
N ALA A 9 41.56 -22.37 13.78
CA ALA A 9 41.37 -23.76 14.20
C ALA A 9 40.49 -24.56 13.21
N VAL A 10 39.53 -23.87 12.56
CA VAL A 10 38.55 -24.52 11.67
C VAL A 10 38.84 -24.29 10.18
N LEU A 11 39.84 -23.44 9.83
CA LEU A 11 40.22 -23.22 8.44
C LEU A 11 40.64 -24.53 7.73
N PRO A 12 41.42 -25.47 8.30
CA PRO A 12 41.77 -26.71 7.63
C PRO A 12 40.55 -27.54 7.24
N GLU A 13 39.54 -27.59 8.12
CA GLU A 13 38.28 -28.28 7.86
C GLU A 13 37.50 -27.60 6.72
N LEU A 14 37.36 -26.27 6.75
CA LEU A 14 36.69 -25.50 5.70
C LEU A 14 37.38 -25.70 4.35
N LEU A 15 38.73 -25.70 4.31
CA LEU A 15 39.50 -25.89 3.08
C LEU A 15 39.34 -27.33 2.55
N ALA A 16 39.29 -28.32 3.43
CA ALA A 16 39.04 -29.72 3.04
C ALA A 16 37.59 -29.87 2.50
N ALA A 17 36.62 -29.25 3.14
CA ALA A 17 35.25 -29.21 2.69
C ALA A 17 35.08 -28.58 1.29
N LEU A 18 35.76 -27.46 1.03
CA LEU A 18 35.74 -26.76 -0.27
C LEU A 18 36.54 -27.44 -1.38
N ARG A 19 37.44 -28.38 -1.06
CA ARG A 19 38.08 -29.30 -2.05
C ARG A 19 37.13 -30.40 -2.46
N ALA A 20 36.31 -30.89 -1.53
CA ALA A 20 35.39 -31.99 -1.78
C ALA A 20 34.03 -31.50 -2.38
N ARG A 21 33.61 -30.27 -2.07
CA ARG A 21 32.32 -29.68 -2.42
C ARG A 21 32.49 -28.23 -2.89
N ASN A 22 31.55 -27.74 -3.69
CA ASN A 22 31.59 -26.37 -4.23
C ASN A 22 30.84 -25.34 -3.34
N ALA A 23 30.33 -25.77 -2.20
CA ALA A 23 29.65 -24.87 -1.28
C ALA A 23 29.89 -25.26 0.18
N ALA A 24 29.93 -24.30 1.08
CA ALA A 24 30.03 -24.51 2.53
C ALA A 24 29.38 -23.39 3.32
N VAL A 25 28.93 -23.71 4.53
CA VAL A 25 28.48 -22.74 5.53
C VAL A 25 29.52 -22.66 6.63
N LEU A 26 29.91 -21.43 7.00
CA LEU A 26 30.82 -21.15 8.09
C LEU A 26 30.07 -20.38 9.18
N ILE A 27 29.90 -20.98 10.35
CA ILE A 27 29.34 -20.35 11.53
C ILE A 27 30.48 -19.93 12.46
N ALA A 28 30.58 -18.63 12.70
CA ALA A 28 31.58 -18.12 13.63
C ALA A 28 31.09 -16.83 14.31
N PRO A 29 31.25 -16.70 15.63
CA PRO A 29 30.78 -15.53 16.34
C PRO A 29 31.51 -14.24 15.88
N PRO A 30 30.93 -13.07 16.09
CA PRO A 30 31.58 -11.81 15.76
C PRO A 30 32.96 -11.71 16.43
N GLY A 31 34.01 -11.42 15.65
CA GLY A 31 35.37 -11.31 16.17
C GLY A 31 36.22 -12.57 16.03
N ALA A 32 35.67 -13.70 15.62
CA ALA A 32 36.43 -14.90 15.33
C ALA A 32 37.47 -14.75 14.19
N GLY A 33 37.34 -13.72 13.34
CA GLY A 33 38.25 -13.42 12.24
C GLY A 33 37.75 -13.87 10.86
N LYS A 34 36.47 -14.32 10.74
CA LYS A 34 35.88 -14.86 9.50
C LYS A 34 36.13 -13.94 8.30
N THR A 35 35.79 -12.66 8.39
CA THR A 35 35.90 -11.67 7.31
C THR A 35 37.34 -11.47 6.82
N THR A 36 38.35 -11.59 7.71
CA THR A 36 39.74 -11.21 7.39
C THR A 36 40.68 -12.38 7.18
N ALA A 37 40.34 -13.59 7.63
CA ALA A 37 41.22 -14.76 7.52
C ALA A 37 40.75 -15.76 6.47
N VAL A 38 39.45 -15.89 6.17
CA VAL A 38 38.93 -16.88 5.24
C VAL A 38 39.40 -16.59 3.82
N ALA A 39 39.16 -15.38 3.28
CA ALA A 39 39.55 -15.07 1.91
C ALA A 39 41.05 -15.23 1.64
N PRO A 40 42.01 -14.78 2.50
CA PRO A 40 43.43 -15.07 2.33
C PRO A 40 43.76 -16.59 2.29
N ALA A 41 43.12 -17.40 3.12
CA ALA A 41 43.35 -18.85 3.19
C ALA A 41 42.94 -19.59 1.91
N LEU A 42 42.08 -19.00 1.09
CA LEU A 42 41.64 -19.59 -0.18
C LEU A 42 42.63 -19.32 -1.34
N LEU A 43 43.53 -18.30 -1.24
CA LEU A 43 44.40 -17.89 -2.34
C LEU A 43 45.29 -19.00 -2.85
N ASP A 44 45.77 -19.87 -1.96
CA ASP A 44 46.72 -20.93 -2.27
C ASP A 44 46.03 -22.28 -2.61
N GLN A 45 44.71 -22.30 -2.73
CA GLN A 45 43.98 -23.50 -3.09
C GLN A 45 44.11 -23.79 -4.59
N PRO A 46 44.26 -25.07 -4.99
CA PRO A 46 44.48 -25.47 -6.40
C PRO A 46 43.37 -25.06 -7.37
N TRP A 47 42.17 -24.85 -6.85
CA TRP A 47 41.00 -24.42 -7.63
C TRP A 47 40.81 -22.88 -7.66
N CYS A 48 41.62 -22.14 -6.92
CA CYS A 48 41.50 -20.69 -6.81
C CYS A 48 42.51 -19.97 -7.69
N ASP A 49 42.27 -19.91 -8.98
CA ASP A 49 43.08 -19.22 -9.97
C ASP A 49 42.58 -17.79 -10.28
N GLY A 50 41.31 -17.54 -10.10
CA GLY A 50 40.64 -16.27 -10.31
C GLY A 50 40.52 -15.37 -9.09
N THR A 51 39.58 -14.46 -9.13
CA THR A 51 39.26 -13.50 -8.06
C THR A 51 38.34 -14.12 -7.00
N ILE A 52 38.59 -13.83 -5.74
CA ILE A 52 37.70 -14.10 -4.62
C ILE A 52 36.89 -12.85 -4.37
N LEU A 53 35.56 -12.94 -4.49
CA LEU A 53 34.62 -11.87 -4.10
C LEU A 53 34.20 -12.05 -2.66
N LEU A 54 34.44 -11.05 -1.82
CA LEU A 54 33.98 -11.00 -0.43
C LEU A 54 32.90 -9.93 -0.30
N LEU A 55 31.66 -10.35 -0.07
CA LEU A 55 30.53 -9.46 0.08
C LEU A 55 30.48 -8.92 1.51
N SER A 56 30.22 -7.63 1.63
CA SER A 56 30.06 -6.97 2.94
C SER A 56 28.86 -6.04 2.89
N PRO A 57 27.97 -6.07 3.88
CA PRO A 57 26.73 -5.30 3.83
C PRO A 57 26.93 -3.78 3.88
N ARG A 58 28.08 -3.33 4.34
CA ARG A 58 28.30 -1.89 4.63
C ARG A 58 29.60 -1.37 4.03
N ARG A 59 29.52 -0.21 3.35
CA ARG A 59 30.66 0.47 2.70
C ARG A 59 31.87 0.66 3.64
N VAL A 60 31.62 1.03 4.89
CA VAL A 60 32.67 1.23 5.88
C VAL A 60 33.35 -0.08 6.24
N ALA A 61 32.56 -1.14 6.41
CA ALA A 61 33.07 -2.48 6.70
C ALA A 61 33.84 -3.06 5.53
N ALA A 62 33.37 -2.90 4.29
CA ALA A 62 34.08 -3.36 3.09
C ALA A 62 35.47 -2.74 2.96
N ARG A 63 35.59 -1.42 3.19
CA ARG A 63 36.89 -0.74 3.18
C ARG A 63 37.79 -1.23 4.31
N ALA A 64 37.27 -1.28 5.55
CA ALA A 64 38.03 -1.72 6.71
C ALA A 64 38.51 -3.18 6.57
N ALA A 65 37.69 -4.07 6.00
CA ALA A 65 38.04 -5.45 5.72
C ALA A 65 39.18 -5.54 4.69
N ALA A 66 39.09 -4.82 3.58
CA ALA A 66 40.15 -4.79 2.55
C ALA A 66 41.47 -4.22 3.09
N GLU A 67 41.43 -3.10 3.85
CA GLU A 67 42.59 -2.51 4.50
C GLU A 67 43.22 -3.51 5.48
N ARG A 68 42.41 -4.23 6.27
CA ARG A 68 42.92 -5.22 7.22
C ARG A 68 43.49 -6.45 6.54
N ILE A 69 42.83 -6.96 5.50
CA ILE A 69 43.37 -8.09 4.70
C ILE A 69 44.69 -7.70 4.07
N ALA A 70 44.79 -6.53 3.42
CA ALA A 70 46.06 -6.04 2.83
C ALA A 70 47.16 -5.95 3.89
N GLN A 71 46.85 -5.40 5.08
CA GLN A 71 47.82 -5.35 6.19
C GLN A 71 48.29 -6.73 6.65
N LEU A 72 47.38 -7.73 6.72
CA LEU A 72 47.72 -9.12 7.07
C LEU A 72 48.62 -9.80 6.00
N LEU A 73 48.44 -9.42 4.73
CA LEU A 73 49.26 -9.87 3.62
C LEU A 73 50.60 -9.10 3.52
N GLY A 74 50.84 -8.08 4.36
CA GLY A 74 52.02 -7.23 4.32
C GLY A 74 52.08 -6.25 3.14
N GLU A 75 50.90 -5.85 2.62
CA GLU A 75 50.77 -5.06 1.40
C GLU A 75 49.90 -3.81 1.63
N GLU A 76 49.92 -2.89 0.66
CA GLU A 76 48.96 -1.79 0.60
C GLU A 76 47.65 -2.23 -0.07
N VAL A 77 46.57 -1.59 0.36
CA VAL A 77 45.25 -1.84 -0.23
C VAL A 77 45.20 -1.41 -1.69
N GLY A 78 44.68 -2.30 -2.56
CA GLY A 78 44.67 -2.15 -4.01
C GLY A 78 45.71 -3.04 -4.73
N GLN A 79 46.61 -3.71 -3.98
CA GLN A 79 47.47 -4.79 -4.49
C GLN A 79 46.67 -6.10 -4.53
N ARG A 80 47.08 -7.19 -3.88
CA ARG A 80 46.30 -8.44 -3.87
C ARG A 80 44.93 -8.33 -3.19
N ALA A 81 44.77 -7.45 -2.18
CA ALA A 81 43.49 -7.14 -1.58
C ALA A 81 43.04 -5.73 -1.95
N GLY A 82 41.82 -5.61 -2.45
CA GLY A 82 41.23 -4.34 -2.84
C GLY A 82 39.74 -4.27 -2.50
N TYR A 83 39.12 -3.13 -2.76
CA TYR A 83 37.68 -2.95 -2.56
C TYR A 83 37.04 -2.12 -3.65
N ILE A 84 35.72 -2.34 -3.81
CA ILE A 84 34.83 -1.46 -4.59
C ILE A 84 33.64 -1.12 -3.73
N THR A 85 33.37 0.17 -3.58
CA THR A 85 32.14 0.70 -3.02
C THR A 85 31.55 1.72 -3.98
N ARG A 86 30.30 2.15 -3.78
CA ARG A 86 29.61 3.08 -4.67
C ARG A 86 30.37 4.40 -4.93
N LEU A 87 31.10 4.90 -3.95
CA LEU A 87 31.77 6.21 -4.01
C LEU A 87 33.30 6.13 -4.12
N ASP A 88 33.88 4.95 -3.90
CA ASP A 88 35.33 4.81 -3.78
C ASP A 88 35.76 3.38 -4.15
N SER A 89 36.89 3.26 -4.84
CA SER A 89 37.47 1.95 -5.14
C SER A 89 39.00 2.02 -5.12
N ARG A 90 39.61 0.95 -4.59
CA ARG A 90 41.06 0.72 -4.68
C ARG A 90 41.31 -0.70 -5.10
N ARG A 91 41.72 -0.87 -6.36
CA ARG A 91 42.06 -2.14 -6.97
C ARG A 91 43.08 -1.94 -8.09
N SER A 92 43.76 -3.02 -8.45
CA SER A 92 44.69 -3.09 -9.61
C SER A 92 44.44 -4.41 -10.37
N ALA A 93 45.21 -4.65 -11.43
CA ALA A 93 45.22 -5.93 -12.14
C ALA A 93 45.74 -7.10 -11.27
N ALA A 94 46.48 -6.81 -10.21
CA ALA A 94 46.99 -7.82 -9.25
C ALA A 94 45.97 -8.19 -8.17
N THR A 95 44.79 -7.56 -8.14
CA THR A 95 43.81 -7.79 -7.06
C THR A 95 43.15 -9.16 -7.21
N ARG A 96 43.38 -10.03 -6.22
CA ARG A 96 42.87 -11.40 -6.13
C ARG A 96 41.72 -11.50 -5.08
N ILE A 97 41.74 -10.69 -4.05
CA ILE A 97 40.66 -10.59 -3.09
C ILE A 97 40.00 -9.23 -3.26
N LEU A 98 38.74 -9.23 -3.70
CA LEU A 98 37.99 -8.03 -3.95
C LEU A 98 36.81 -7.95 -3.01
N VAL A 99 36.86 -7.02 -2.04
CA VAL A 99 35.77 -6.75 -1.10
C VAL A 99 34.78 -5.80 -1.77
N VAL A 100 33.54 -6.23 -1.89
CA VAL A 100 32.46 -5.48 -2.55
C VAL A 100 31.22 -5.36 -1.66
N THR A 101 30.39 -4.34 -1.90
CA THR A 101 29.08 -4.35 -1.29
C THR A 101 28.13 -5.25 -2.09
N GLU A 102 27.09 -5.75 -1.41
CA GLU A 102 26.11 -6.71 -1.96
C GLU A 102 25.48 -6.21 -3.27
N ALA A 103 25.02 -4.95 -3.32
CA ALA A 103 24.48 -4.34 -4.54
C ALA A 103 25.47 -4.30 -5.71
N ILE A 104 26.78 -4.16 -5.45
CA ILE A 104 27.82 -4.21 -6.51
C ILE A 104 27.97 -5.62 -7.04
N PHE A 105 27.87 -6.62 -6.16
CA PHE A 105 27.88 -8.01 -6.58
C PHE A 105 26.65 -8.36 -7.45
N VAL A 106 25.44 -7.96 -7.01
CA VAL A 106 24.21 -8.17 -7.80
C VAL A 106 24.34 -7.55 -9.19
N ASN A 107 24.82 -6.31 -9.29
CA ASN A 107 25.04 -5.67 -10.59
C ASN A 107 26.08 -6.41 -11.44
N ARG A 108 27.14 -6.98 -10.83
CA ARG A 108 28.17 -7.74 -11.53
C ARG A 108 27.60 -9.05 -12.08
N ILE A 109 26.92 -9.85 -11.29
CA ILE A 109 26.34 -11.12 -11.73
C ILE A 109 25.23 -10.92 -12.77
N LEU A 110 24.46 -9.83 -12.68
CA LEU A 110 23.48 -9.46 -13.71
C LEU A 110 24.12 -9.00 -15.03
N ALA A 111 25.36 -8.52 -14.99
CA ALA A 111 26.11 -8.12 -16.18
C ALA A 111 26.88 -9.28 -16.80
N ASP A 112 27.36 -10.22 -15.99
CA ASP A 112 28.13 -11.40 -16.36
C ASP A 112 27.62 -12.58 -15.50
N GLN A 113 26.69 -13.34 -16.07
CA GLN A 113 26.02 -14.45 -15.39
C GLN A 113 26.98 -15.61 -15.06
N GLU A 114 28.07 -15.75 -15.82
CA GLU A 114 29.13 -16.76 -15.59
C GLU A 114 30.11 -16.30 -14.51
N LEU A 115 30.09 -15.05 -14.06
CA LEU A 115 31.11 -14.51 -13.16
C LEU A 115 32.54 -14.81 -13.65
N SER A 116 32.82 -14.52 -14.92
CA SER A 116 34.07 -14.82 -15.57
C SER A 116 35.26 -14.34 -14.74
N GLY A 117 36.26 -15.25 -14.54
CA GLY A 117 37.45 -14.97 -13.74
C GLY A 117 37.23 -14.88 -12.23
N VAL A 118 36.08 -15.33 -11.72
CA VAL A 118 35.79 -15.45 -10.28
C VAL A 118 35.86 -16.93 -9.88
N SER A 119 36.66 -17.25 -8.85
CA SER A 119 36.78 -18.60 -8.31
C SER A 119 35.91 -18.85 -7.10
N ALA A 120 35.61 -17.80 -6.30
CA ALA A 120 34.81 -17.94 -5.11
C ALA A 120 34.01 -16.67 -4.79
N VAL A 121 32.82 -16.85 -4.21
CA VAL A 121 31.98 -15.79 -3.65
C VAL A 121 31.70 -16.09 -2.18
N LEU A 122 32.05 -15.14 -1.29
CA LEU A 122 31.88 -15.24 0.13
C LEU A 122 30.79 -14.25 0.57
N PHE A 123 29.67 -14.77 1.07
CA PHE A 123 28.57 -14.01 1.60
C PHE A 123 28.77 -13.78 3.10
N ASP A 124 29.38 -12.65 3.48
CA ASP A 124 29.61 -12.33 4.89
C ASP A 124 28.39 -11.69 5.54
N GLU A 125 28.21 -11.98 6.82
CA GLU A 125 27.06 -11.54 7.64
C GLU A 125 25.69 -11.90 7.02
N ALA A 126 25.58 -13.05 6.32
CA ALA A 126 24.36 -13.50 5.64
C ALA A 126 23.11 -13.54 6.54
N HIS A 127 23.31 -13.66 7.88
CA HIS A 127 22.22 -13.62 8.86
C HIS A 127 21.56 -12.24 9.01
N GLU A 128 22.14 -11.15 8.48
CA GLU A 128 21.49 -9.83 8.45
C GLU A 128 20.32 -9.80 7.45
N ARG A 129 20.25 -10.76 6.52
CA ARG A 129 19.15 -10.98 5.58
C ARG A 129 18.81 -9.73 4.74
N HIS A 130 19.84 -9.05 4.22
CA HIS A 130 19.67 -7.95 3.27
C HIS A 130 19.12 -8.44 1.95
N LEU A 131 18.28 -7.64 1.28
CA LEU A 131 17.64 -8.01 0.02
C LEU A 131 18.66 -8.35 -1.07
N ASP A 132 19.72 -7.53 -1.22
CA ASP A 132 20.77 -7.73 -2.23
C ASP A 132 21.63 -8.97 -1.92
N SER A 133 21.79 -9.33 -0.65
CA SER A 133 22.48 -10.56 -0.24
C SER A 133 21.68 -11.80 -0.60
N ASP A 134 20.39 -11.81 -0.25
CA ASP A 134 19.50 -12.94 -0.55
C ASP A 134 19.32 -13.12 -2.07
N LEU A 135 19.16 -12.02 -2.84
CA LEU A 135 19.10 -12.05 -4.30
C LEU A 135 20.44 -12.54 -4.91
N GLY A 136 21.55 -11.97 -4.45
CA GLY A 136 22.87 -12.33 -4.92
C GLY A 136 23.19 -13.82 -4.71
N LEU A 137 22.78 -14.37 -3.57
CA LEU A 137 22.92 -15.80 -3.27
C LEU A 137 22.05 -16.65 -4.19
N ALA A 138 20.80 -16.29 -4.41
CA ALA A 138 19.89 -17.02 -5.30
C ALA A 138 20.41 -17.05 -6.74
N LEU A 139 20.89 -15.92 -7.27
CA LEU A 139 21.48 -15.83 -8.60
C LEU A 139 22.81 -16.60 -8.71
N ALA A 140 23.65 -16.55 -7.67
CA ALA A 140 24.92 -17.29 -7.63
C ALA A 140 24.70 -18.80 -7.59
N LEU A 141 23.68 -19.28 -6.87
CA LEU A 141 23.29 -20.69 -6.85
C LEU A 141 22.81 -21.16 -8.21
N GLU A 142 22.01 -20.37 -8.92
CA GLU A 142 21.56 -20.71 -10.27
C GLU A 142 22.73 -20.68 -11.25
N SER A 143 23.63 -19.67 -11.20
CA SER A 143 24.83 -19.61 -11.98
C SER A 143 25.73 -20.84 -11.72
N GLN A 144 25.94 -21.22 -10.46
CA GLN A 144 26.69 -22.40 -10.08
C GLN A 144 26.07 -23.68 -10.64
N ALA A 145 24.77 -23.85 -10.55
CA ALA A 145 24.07 -25.06 -10.97
C ALA A 145 24.03 -25.23 -12.49
N VAL A 146 23.97 -24.12 -13.26
CA VAL A 146 23.71 -24.16 -14.71
C VAL A 146 24.95 -23.82 -15.53
N LEU A 147 25.80 -22.88 -15.09
CA LEU A 147 26.87 -22.30 -15.86
C LEU A 147 28.27 -22.60 -15.29
N ARG A 148 28.43 -22.71 -13.98
CA ARG A 148 29.71 -22.70 -13.27
C ARG A 148 29.76 -23.72 -12.13
N ASP A 149 29.80 -25.01 -12.46
CA ASP A 149 29.93 -26.10 -11.47
C ASP A 149 31.25 -26.02 -10.66
N ASP A 150 32.23 -25.25 -11.11
CA ASP A 150 33.49 -24.97 -10.45
C ASP A 150 33.47 -23.83 -9.44
N LEU A 151 32.44 -22.95 -9.47
CA LEU A 151 32.34 -21.78 -8.60
C LEU A 151 32.16 -22.18 -7.14
N ARG A 152 32.96 -21.62 -6.19
CA ARG A 152 32.81 -21.88 -4.76
C ARG A 152 31.91 -20.82 -4.12
N LEU A 153 30.87 -21.27 -3.40
CA LEU A 153 29.97 -20.41 -2.65
C LEU A 153 30.13 -20.66 -1.15
N ILE A 154 30.48 -19.64 -0.39
CA ILE A 154 30.69 -19.72 1.04
C ILE A 154 29.75 -18.73 1.74
N VAL A 155 28.83 -19.27 2.56
CA VAL A 155 27.96 -18.46 3.40
C VAL A 155 28.54 -18.35 4.79
N MET A 156 28.82 -17.13 5.24
CA MET A 156 29.40 -16.87 6.57
C MET A 156 28.35 -16.18 7.47
N SER A 157 28.10 -16.79 8.63
CA SER A 157 27.07 -16.34 9.57
C SER A 157 27.62 -16.21 11.00
N ALA A 158 27.06 -15.33 11.78
CA ALA A 158 27.34 -15.23 13.21
C ALA A 158 26.31 -15.95 14.10
N THR A 159 25.25 -16.49 13.54
CA THR A 159 24.15 -17.16 14.25
C THR A 159 23.95 -18.60 13.81
N ILE A 160 23.29 -19.39 14.68
CA ILE A 160 23.09 -20.85 14.54
C ILE A 160 22.15 -21.24 13.38
N ASP A 161 21.66 -20.34 12.56
CA ASP A 161 20.75 -20.64 11.43
C ASP A 161 21.46 -21.33 10.22
N GLY A 162 22.67 -21.86 10.45
CA GLY A 162 23.51 -22.55 9.46
C GLY A 162 22.82 -23.74 8.80
N ALA A 163 21.96 -24.44 9.51
CA ALA A 163 21.23 -25.58 8.94
C ALA A 163 20.25 -25.17 7.83
N ARG A 164 19.66 -23.95 7.88
CA ARG A 164 18.82 -23.44 6.79
C ARG A 164 19.67 -23.07 5.56
N PHE A 165 20.78 -22.38 5.77
CA PHE A 165 21.72 -22.07 4.70
C PHE A 165 22.33 -23.33 4.08
N ALA A 166 22.69 -24.33 4.88
CA ALA A 166 23.22 -25.60 4.37
C ALA A 166 22.21 -26.30 3.46
N ARG A 167 20.94 -26.38 3.87
CA ARG A 167 19.87 -26.93 3.02
C ARG A 167 19.69 -26.16 1.72
N LEU A 168 19.86 -24.82 1.75
CA LEU A 168 19.77 -23.98 0.57
C LEU A 168 20.92 -24.23 -0.40
N LEU A 169 22.14 -24.40 0.13
CA LEU A 169 23.34 -24.69 -0.66
C LEU A 169 23.37 -26.12 -1.23
N GLY A 170 22.54 -27.00 -0.72
CA GLY A 170 22.41 -28.37 -1.18
C GLY A 170 22.37 -29.38 -0.02
N PRO A 171 21.89 -30.62 -0.27
CA PRO A 171 21.65 -31.61 0.78
C PRO A 171 22.92 -32.03 1.55
N ASP A 172 24.08 -31.90 0.94
CA ASP A 172 25.39 -32.32 1.51
C ASP A 172 26.30 -31.13 1.79
N ALA A 173 25.81 -29.90 1.84
CA ALA A 173 26.63 -28.74 2.11
C ALA A 173 27.19 -28.78 3.54
N PRO A 174 28.53 -28.81 3.72
CA PRO A 174 29.13 -28.88 5.06
C PRO A 174 28.90 -27.61 5.86
N VAL A 175 28.66 -27.77 7.15
CA VAL A 175 28.60 -26.70 8.13
C VAL A 175 29.84 -26.79 9.02
N VAL A 176 30.67 -25.77 8.95
CA VAL A 176 31.88 -25.67 9.75
C VAL A 176 31.62 -24.63 10.86
N GLU A 177 31.85 -25.01 12.11
CA GLU A 177 31.55 -24.15 13.27
C GLU A 177 32.82 -23.81 14.05
N SER A 178 32.98 -22.53 14.35
CA SER A 178 34.03 -22.01 15.23
C SER A 178 33.39 -21.52 16.52
N GLU A 179 33.80 -22.10 17.66
CA GLU A 179 33.27 -21.71 18.96
C GLU A 179 33.63 -20.27 19.39
N GLY A 180 34.70 -19.73 18.82
CA GLY A 180 35.19 -18.38 19.16
C GLY A 180 35.76 -18.31 20.58
N ARG A 181 36.22 -17.13 20.96
CA ARG A 181 36.62 -16.83 22.35
C ARG A 181 35.48 -16.11 23.05
N VAL A 182 34.89 -16.77 24.07
CA VAL A 182 33.81 -16.17 24.85
C VAL A 182 34.43 -15.59 26.15
N HIS A 183 34.30 -14.29 26.30
CA HIS A 183 34.64 -13.63 27.57
C HIS A 183 33.36 -13.44 28.42
N PRO A 184 33.49 -13.40 29.79
CA PRO A 184 32.38 -13.17 30.67
C PRO A 184 31.63 -11.88 30.30
N LEU A 185 30.32 -11.95 30.20
CA LEU A 185 29.44 -10.83 29.89
C LEU A 185 28.36 -10.73 30.96
N ARG A 186 28.35 -9.57 31.67
CA ARG A 186 27.32 -9.26 32.66
C ARG A 186 26.24 -8.41 32.01
N ILE A 187 24.97 -8.83 32.08
CA ILE A 187 23.84 -8.07 31.61
C ILE A 187 23.16 -7.39 32.78
N GLU A 188 22.94 -6.08 32.66
CA GLU A 188 22.22 -5.28 33.64
C GLU A 188 21.00 -4.64 32.99
N TRP A 189 19.85 -4.83 33.65
CA TRP A 189 18.58 -4.28 33.22
C TRP A 189 18.32 -2.96 33.92
N ARG A 190 18.22 -1.85 33.17
CA ARG A 190 17.99 -0.50 33.69
C ARG A 190 16.87 0.15 32.89
N PRO A 191 15.59 -0.27 33.12
CA PRO A 191 14.47 0.19 32.36
C PRO A 191 14.27 1.70 32.43
N ARG A 192 14.00 2.33 31.30
CA ARG A 192 13.59 3.72 31.24
C ARG A 192 12.15 3.89 31.70
N ARG A 193 11.80 5.02 32.29
CA ARG A 193 10.41 5.40 32.56
C ARG A 193 9.68 5.67 31.24
N VAL A 194 8.37 5.40 31.22
CA VAL A 194 7.57 5.49 29.97
C VAL A 194 7.61 6.92 29.38
N GLU A 195 7.52 7.95 30.22
CA GLU A 195 7.51 9.36 29.83
C GLU A 195 8.91 9.90 29.52
N GLN A 196 9.96 9.19 29.88
CA GLN A 196 11.33 9.64 29.69
C GLN A 196 11.75 9.51 28.22
N ARG A 197 12.29 10.58 27.67
CA ARG A 197 12.88 10.53 26.33
C ARG A 197 14.07 9.59 26.31
N ILE A 198 14.28 8.93 25.18
CA ILE A 198 15.35 7.93 25.06
C ILE A 198 16.74 8.56 25.23
N GLU A 199 16.93 9.81 24.82
CA GLU A 199 18.17 10.56 24.93
C GLU A 199 18.52 10.84 26.40
N ASP A 200 17.52 11.14 27.22
CA ASP A 200 17.70 11.40 28.66
C ASP A 200 18.02 10.12 29.41
N ALA A 201 17.31 9.03 29.05
CA ALA A 201 17.59 7.71 29.64
C ALA A 201 18.98 7.21 29.25
N MET A 202 19.38 7.37 27.99
CA MET A 202 20.69 6.99 27.48
C MET A 202 21.81 7.80 28.17
N ALA A 203 21.67 9.12 28.23
CA ALA A 203 22.64 9.96 28.89
C ALA A 203 22.81 9.60 30.36
N GLY A 204 21.70 9.36 31.09
CA GLY A 204 21.72 8.92 32.50
C GLY A 204 22.43 7.57 32.68
N ALA A 205 22.14 6.60 31.84
CA ALA A 205 22.75 5.28 31.88
C ALA A 205 24.25 5.31 31.51
N VAL A 206 24.63 6.08 30.51
CA VAL A 206 26.04 6.29 30.13
C VAL A 206 26.82 6.96 31.29
N LEU A 207 26.25 7.98 31.96
CA LEU A 207 26.85 8.62 33.09
C LEU A 207 27.01 7.68 34.30
N ALA A 208 26.03 6.79 34.54
CA ALA A 208 26.15 5.75 35.57
C ALA A 208 27.26 4.76 35.21
N ALA A 209 27.24 4.23 33.97
CA ALA A 209 28.28 3.33 33.47
C ALA A 209 29.70 3.97 33.49
N TRP A 210 29.79 5.28 33.19
CA TRP A 210 31.06 6.02 33.28
C TRP A 210 31.65 6.02 34.69
N ARG A 211 30.82 6.04 35.74
CA ARG A 211 31.25 6.03 37.14
C ARG A 211 31.50 4.62 37.67
N GLU A 212 30.66 3.67 37.27
CA GLU A 212 30.65 2.31 37.84
C GLU A 212 31.67 1.39 37.18
N GLU A 213 31.92 1.57 35.87
CA GLU A 213 32.71 0.65 35.07
C GLU A 213 33.99 1.30 34.54
N ARG A 214 34.88 0.47 33.99
CA ARG A 214 36.13 0.91 33.33
C ARG A 214 36.07 0.55 31.82
N GLY A 215 36.96 1.19 31.03
CA GLY A 215 37.07 1.01 29.59
C GLY A 215 36.10 1.86 28.81
N ASP A 216 36.15 1.77 27.47
CA ASP A 216 35.36 2.57 26.55
C ASP A 216 33.90 2.13 26.57
N ILE A 217 33.00 3.12 26.41
CA ILE A 217 31.54 2.88 26.35
C ILE A 217 31.06 2.96 24.91
N LEU A 218 30.29 1.96 24.49
CA LEU A 218 29.54 1.98 23.23
C LEU A 218 28.04 2.05 23.52
N ALA A 219 27.41 3.14 23.10
CA ALA A 219 25.98 3.37 23.33
C ALA A 219 25.19 3.25 22.02
N PHE A 220 24.19 2.36 21.96
CA PHE A 220 23.35 2.12 20.78
C PHE A 220 22.06 2.95 20.82
N LEU A 221 21.89 3.80 19.82
CA LEU A 221 20.74 4.69 19.63
C LEU A 221 20.10 4.49 18.24
N PRO A 222 18.78 4.70 18.08
CA PRO A 222 18.10 4.38 16.83
C PRO A 222 18.48 5.28 15.66
N GLY A 223 18.90 6.53 15.90
CA GLY A 223 19.18 7.46 14.82
C GLY A 223 20.09 8.63 15.16
N VAL A 224 20.42 9.40 14.13
CA VAL A 224 21.35 10.55 14.24
C VAL A 224 20.82 11.63 15.18
N GLY A 225 19.52 11.92 15.15
CA GLY A 225 18.91 12.92 16.03
C GLY A 225 19.04 12.56 17.51
N GLU A 226 18.82 11.29 17.86
CA GLU A 226 18.97 10.79 19.21
C GLU A 226 20.45 10.79 19.66
N ILE A 227 21.37 10.47 18.74
CA ILE A 227 22.82 10.54 18.98
C ILE A 227 23.24 11.97 19.32
N GLU A 228 22.87 12.96 18.50
CA GLU A 228 23.29 14.35 18.71
C GLU A 228 22.70 14.91 20.03
N ARG A 229 21.43 14.69 20.31
CA ARG A 229 20.80 15.12 21.54
C ARG A 229 21.41 14.44 22.78
N THR A 230 21.80 13.17 22.68
CA THR A 230 22.51 12.47 23.75
C THR A 230 23.92 13.04 23.92
N ARG A 231 24.61 13.32 22.82
CA ARG A 231 25.96 13.91 22.84
C ARG A 231 25.97 15.27 23.54
N GLU A 232 25.03 16.15 23.25
CA GLU A 232 24.86 17.46 23.89
C GLU A 232 24.71 17.30 25.39
N ARG A 233 23.79 16.41 25.86
CA ARG A 233 23.57 16.16 27.29
C ARG A 233 24.79 15.60 28.03
N LEU A 234 25.57 14.76 27.35
CA LEU A 234 26.80 14.19 27.93
C LEU A 234 27.93 15.19 27.95
N ALA A 235 28.10 16.04 26.94
CA ALA A 235 29.13 17.06 26.85
C ALA A 235 29.03 18.10 27.97
N GLU A 236 27.81 18.46 28.39
CA GLU A 236 27.58 19.34 29.54
C GLU A 236 28.07 18.75 30.86
N ARG A 237 28.05 17.41 30.99
CA ARG A 237 28.37 16.70 32.25
C ARG A 237 29.75 16.04 32.28
N LEU A 238 30.32 15.80 31.10
CA LEU A 238 31.62 15.18 30.89
C LEU A 238 32.43 15.98 29.86
N PRO A 239 32.79 17.24 30.16
CA PRO A 239 33.44 18.13 29.19
C PRO A 239 34.79 17.62 28.68
N ASP A 240 35.51 16.85 29.48
CA ASP A 240 36.84 16.33 29.14
C ASP A 240 36.83 14.96 28.45
N ALA A 241 35.65 14.30 28.38
CA ALA A 241 35.55 12.98 27.77
C ALA A 241 35.39 13.07 26.26
N PRO A 242 36.15 12.31 25.46
CA PRO A 242 35.88 12.16 24.04
C PRO A 242 34.50 11.49 23.80
N ILE A 243 33.53 12.23 23.27
CA ILE A 243 32.20 11.73 22.93
C ILE A 243 32.07 11.74 21.40
N LEU A 244 32.16 10.58 20.79
CA LEU A 244 32.34 10.38 19.37
C LEU A 244 31.07 9.78 18.70
N PRO A 245 30.42 10.46 17.74
CA PRO A 245 29.33 9.88 16.99
C PRO A 245 29.82 8.87 15.94
N LEU A 246 29.10 7.76 15.78
CA LEU A 246 29.40 6.72 14.77
C LEU A 246 28.12 6.33 14.01
N HIS A 247 27.92 6.92 12.85
CA HIS A 247 26.83 6.64 11.93
C HIS A 247 27.22 6.96 10.48
N GLY A 248 26.40 6.54 9.52
CA GLY A 248 26.72 6.64 8.09
C GLY A 248 26.92 8.04 7.52
N GLN A 249 26.51 9.10 8.24
CA GLN A 249 26.65 10.50 7.79
C GLN A 249 27.90 11.20 8.36
N VAL A 250 28.63 10.56 9.28
CA VAL A 250 29.89 11.09 9.84
C VAL A 250 30.97 11.01 8.76
N ASP A 251 31.84 12.00 8.70
CA ASP A 251 32.96 11.97 7.78
C ASP A 251 33.94 10.80 8.05
N PRO A 252 34.69 10.34 7.04
CA PRO A 252 35.56 9.17 7.20
C PRO A 252 36.69 9.33 8.23
N ALA A 253 37.15 10.54 8.51
CA ALA A 253 38.19 10.76 9.50
C ALA A 253 37.63 10.64 10.92
N ALA A 254 36.46 11.24 11.16
CA ALA A 254 35.76 11.13 12.43
C ALA A 254 35.26 9.68 12.69
N GLN A 255 34.81 8.94 11.64
CA GLN A 255 34.49 7.53 11.76
C GLN A 255 35.73 6.70 12.18
N ARG A 256 36.92 6.94 11.61
CA ARG A 256 38.16 6.27 12.01
C ARG A 256 38.54 6.59 13.45
N ALA A 257 38.36 7.85 13.89
CA ALA A 257 38.60 8.25 15.24
C ALA A 257 37.67 7.55 16.24
N ALA A 258 36.39 7.36 15.88
CA ALA A 258 35.42 6.62 16.70
C ALA A 258 35.73 5.10 16.75
N ILE A 259 36.31 4.51 15.72
CA ILE A 259 36.65 3.08 15.63
C ILE A 259 37.95 2.75 16.44
N ARG A 260 39.01 3.55 16.29
CA ARG A 260 40.32 3.30 16.91
C ARG A 260 40.34 3.79 18.34
N ARG A 261 41.23 3.23 19.19
CA ARG A 261 41.50 3.75 20.51
C ARG A 261 42.02 5.21 20.44
N ASP A 262 41.68 5.99 21.46
CA ASP A 262 42.21 7.34 21.57
C ASP A 262 43.74 7.26 21.64
N PRO A 263 44.49 8.00 20.79
CA PRO A 263 45.95 7.95 20.78
C PRO A 263 46.63 8.37 22.12
N ALA A 264 45.93 9.22 22.88
CA ALA A 264 46.39 9.63 24.20
C ALA A 264 45.96 8.66 25.31
N GLY A 265 45.34 7.53 24.99
CA GLY A 265 44.87 6.54 25.95
C GLY A 265 43.65 6.98 26.78
N ARG A 266 42.98 8.07 26.43
CA ARG A 266 41.81 8.56 27.14
C ARG A 266 40.65 7.63 26.93
N ARG A 267 39.89 7.42 28.00
CA ARG A 267 38.62 6.73 27.94
C ARG A 267 37.59 7.53 27.10
N ARG A 268 36.84 6.88 26.23
CA ARG A 268 35.92 7.54 25.32
C ARG A 268 34.51 6.92 25.37
N ILE A 269 33.52 7.69 24.87
CA ILE A 269 32.15 7.29 24.69
C ILE A 269 31.86 7.32 23.19
N VAL A 270 31.43 6.20 22.61
CA VAL A 270 31.02 6.11 21.22
C VAL A 270 29.50 5.99 21.16
N LEU A 271 28.82 6.96 20.54
CA LEU A 271 27.37 6.94 20.32
C LEU A 271 27.10 6.45 18.91
N ALA A 272 26.50 5.27 18.79
CA ALA A 272 26.37 4.60 17.48
C ALA A 272 24.93 4.21 17.14
N THR A 273 24.66 4.14 15.85
CA THR A 273 23.51 3.39 15.33
C THR A 273 23.87 1.90 15.19
N ALA A 274 22.96 1.10 14.59
CA ALA A 274 23.22 -0.31 14.28
C ALA A 274 24.49 -0.57 13.43
N ILE A 275 25.16 0.48 12.90
CA ILE A 275 26.44 0.36 12.16
C ILE A 275 27.54 -0.29 13.01
N ALA A 276 27.48 -0.15 14.33
CA ALA A 276 28.45 -0.72 15.27
C ALA A 276 28.02 -2.11 15.79
N GLU A 277 26.91 -2.67 15.31
CA GLU A 277 26.36 -3.94 15.78
C GLU A 277 27.15 -5.15 15.24
N THR A 278 27.51 -5.11 13.93
CA THR A 278 28.26 -6.16 13.25
C THR A 278 29.51 -5.59 12.58
N SER A 279 30.21 -6.29 11.77
CA SER A 279 31.22 -5.89 10.76
C SER A 279 32.33 -4.89 11.16
N ILE A 280 32.21 -4.10 12.26
CA ILE A 280 33.23 -3.13 12.71
C ILE A 280 33.75 -3.54 14.08
N THR A 281 35.08 -3.65 14.23
CA THR A 281 35.72 -3.86 15.55
C THR A 281 36.06 -2.50 16.16
N LEU A 282 35.47 -2.21 17.32
CA LEU A 282 35.84 -1.05 18.13
C LEU A 282 36.81 -1.52 19.20
N ASP A 283 38.03 -0.99 19.16
CA ASP A 283 39.05 -1.36 20.13
C ASP A 283 38.77 -0.69 21.47
N GLY A 284 38.95 -1.45 22.56
CA GLY A 284 38.87 -0.93 23.94
C GLY A 284 37.47 -0.87 24.57
N VAL A 285 36.42 -1.25 23.80
CA VAL A 285 35.06 -1.27 24.36
C VAL A 285 34.91 -2.44 25.31
N SER A 286 34.51 -2.15 26.54
CA SER A 286 34.15 -3.13 27.57
C SER A 286 32.77 -2.86 28.19
N VAL A 287 32.14 -1.73 27.84
CA VAL A 287 30.81 -1.37 28.32
C VAL A 287 29.90 -1.07 27.13
N VAL A 288 28.72 -1.66 27.13
CA VAL A 288 27.66 -1.37 26.17
C VAL A 288 26.44 -0.79 26.88
N VAL A 289 25.83 0.23 26.31
CA VAL A 289 24.53 0.76 26.76
C VAL A 289 23.58 0.69 25.58
N ASP A 290 22.54 -0.14 25.68
CA ASP A 290 21.62 -0.39 24.58
C ASP A 290 20.22 0.20 24.85
N SER A 291 19.77 1.09 23.96
CA SER A 291 18.40 1.64 23.99
C SER A 291 17.32 0.60 23.76
N GLY A 292 17.65 -0.55 23.19
CA GLY A 292 16.70 -1.57 22.73
C GLY A 292 15.86 -1.15 21.53
N LEU A 293 16.28 -0.08 20.84
CA LEU A 293 15.59 0.45 19.66
C LEU A 293 16.48 0.32 18.41
N ALA A 294 15.83 0.18 17.27
CA ALA A 294 16.45 0.17 15.95
C ALA A 294 15.62 1.02 14.98
N ARG A 295 16.25 1.53 13.90
CA ARG A 295 15.54 2.08 12.75
C ARG A 295 15.57 1.09 11.61
N ARG A 296 14.37 0.86 11.04
CA ARG A 296 14.17 -0.04 9.91
C ARG A 296 13.47 0.70 8.78
N ALA A 297 13.84 0.38 7.55
CA ALA A 297 13.10 0.79 6.38
C ALA A 297 11.86 -0.11 6.26
N GLU A 298 10.68 0.49 6.11
CA GLU A 298 9.43 -0.21 5.82
C GLU A 298 8.79 0.42 4.60
N PHE A 299 8.42 -0.40 3.64
CA PHE A 299 7.76 0.02 2.43
C PHE A 299 6.24 -0.01 2.60
N ASP A 300 5.61 1.13 2.42
CA ASP A 300 4.15 1.26 2.39
C ASP A 300 3.65 0.96 0.98
N LEU A 301 3.06 -0.23 0.80
CA LEU A 301 2.52 -0.69 -0.49
C LEU A 301 1.44 0.25 -1.03
N ALA A 302 0.61 0.82 -0.17
CA ALA A 302 -0.48 1.69 -0.57
C ALA A 302 0.01 3.07 -1.03
N ALA A 303 1.09 3.55 -0.44
CA ALA A 303 1.68 4.86 -0.75
C ALA A 303 2.84 4.79 -1.74
N GLY A 304 3.38 3.60 -2.03
CA GLY A 304 4.53 3.40 -2.92
C GLY A 304 5.83 4.05 -2.43
N VAL A 305 5.99 4.23 -1.13
CA VAL A 305 7.16 4.89 -0.53
C VAL A 305 7.71 4.14 0.67
N THR A 306 9.03 4.26 0.87
CA THR A 306 9.72 3.68 2.02
C THR A 306 9.80 4.67 3.17
N HIS A 307 9.49 4.22 4.38
CA HIS A 307 9.63 5.00 5.62
C HIS A 307 10.73 4.42 6.49
N LEU A 308 11.36 5.29 7.32
CA LEU A 308 12.18 4.86 8.43
C LEU A 308 11.33 4.84 9.70
N VAL A 309 11.00 3.65 10.18
CA VAL A 309 10.29 3.45 11.44
C VAL A 309 11.25 3.10 12.56
N THR A 310 10.93 3.58 13.78
CA THR A 310 11.66 3.17 14.98
C THR A 310 10.93 1.98 15.59
N THR A 311 11.61 0.83 15.67
CA THR A 311 11.09 -0.44 16.17
C THR A 311 11.89 -0.90 17.38
N ARG A 312 11.41 -1.93 18.08
CA ARG A 312 12.21 -2.63 19.07
C ARG A 312 13.26 -3.48 18.36
N ALA A 313 14.51 -3.43 18.82
CA ALA A 313 15.55 -4.35 18.35
C ALA A 313 15.19 -5.80 18.71
N SER A 314 15.52 -6.75 17.85
CA SER A 314 15.30 -8.18 18.09
C SER A 314 16.16 -8.71 19.26
N GLN A 315 15.87 -9.93 19.72
CA GLN A 315 16.70 -10.60 20.72
C GLN A 315 18.12 -10.85 20.18
N ALA A 316 18.24 -11.26 18.92
CA ALA A 316 19.52 -11.48 18.26
C ALA A 316 20.34 -10.20 18.14
N SER A 317 19.72 -9.08 17.71
CA SER A 317 20.37 -7.76 17.67
C SER A 317 20.83 -7.32 19.05
N ALA A 318 19.97 -7.44 20.08
CA ALA A 318 20.32 -7.12 21.45
C ALA A 318 21.49 -7.98 22.00
N ALA A 319 21.56 -9.26 21.63
CA ALA A 319 22.66 -10.15 22.00
C ALA A 319 23.96 -9.77 21.28
N GLN A 320 23.93 -9.45 19.99
CA GLN A 320 25.10 -8.99 19.23
C GLN A 320 25.65 -7.69 19.77
N ARG A 321 24.77 -6.70 20.10
CA ARG A 321 25.16 -5.43 20.72
C ARG A 321 25.85 -5.66 22.07
N ALA A 322 25.26 -6.47 22.94
CA ALA A 322 25.84 -6.81 24.25
C ALA A 322 27.18 -7.52 24.09
N GLY A 323 27.32 -8.43 23.12
CA GLY A 323 28.58 -9.12 22.82
C GLY A 323 29.75 -8.21 22.43
N ARG A 324 29.47 -6.96 22.03
CA ARG A 324 30.53 -5.97 21.78
C ARG A 324 31.33 -5.62 23.05
N ALA A 325 30.69 -5.66 24.21
CA ALA A 325 31.40 -5.41 25.49
C ALA A 325 32.38 -6.54 25.85
N ALA A 326 32.04 -7.79 25.49
CA ALA A 326 32.85 -8.97 25.86
C ALA A 326 33.75 -9.48 24.71
N ARG A 327 34.10 -8.65 23.74
CA ARG A 327 34.87 -9.07 22.57
C ARG A 327 36.36 -9.21 22.82
N GLN A 328 36.95 -8.37 23.66
CA GLN A 328 38.39 -8.34 23.92
C GLN A 328 38.76 -8.66 25.39
N GLY A 329 37.76 -8.85 26.23
CA GLY A 329 37.87 -9.14 27.63
C GLY A 329 36.51 -9.16 28.31
N PRO A 330 36.44 -9.38 29.65
CA PRO A 330 35.18 -9.31 30.38
C PRO A 330 34.46 -7.97 30.17
N GLY A 331 33.14 -8.00 30.03
CA GLY A 331 32.36 -6.81 29.72
C GLY A 331 31.00 -6.74 30.39
N VAL A 332 30.37 -5.56 30.28
CA VAL A 332 29.05 -5.27 30.86
C VAL A 332 28.14 -4.65 29.80
N ALA A 333 26.89 -5.08 29.75
CA ALA A 333 25.86 -4.50 28.87
C ALA A 333 24.66 -4.04 29.70
N TYR A 334 24.37 -2.74 29.63
CA TYR A 334 23.20 -2.10 30.22
C TYR A 334 22.06 -2.08 29.18
N ARG A 335 20.92 -2.66 29.54
CA ARG A 335 19.72 -2.73 28.69
C ARG A 335 18.66 -1.78 29.25
N LEU A 336 18.23 -0.80 28.44
CA LEU A 336 17.29 0.24 28.89
C LEU A 336 15.81 -0.19 28.76
N TRP A 337 15.52 -1.45 29.05
CA TRP A 337 14.15 -2.00 29.06
C TRP A 337 14.02 -3.09 30.12
N GLU A 338 12.79 -3.45 30.46
CA GLU A 338 12.47 -4.48 31.45
C GLU A 338 12.94 -5.87 30.99
N GLU A 339 13.49 -6.66 31.88
CA GLU A 339 13.91 -8.04 31.60
C GLU A 339 12.76 -8.88 31.08
N ALA A 340 11.58 -8.79 31.69
CA ALA A 340 10.38 -9.49 31.25
C ALA A 340 9.95 -9.13 29.81
N ALA A 341 10.19 -7.90 29.39
CA ALA A 341 9.89 -7.44 28.03
C ALA A 341 10.87 -7.97 26.97
N HIS A 342 11.99 -8.60 27.40
CA HIS A 342 12.97 -9.17 26.47
C HIS A 342 12.42 -10.40 25.73
N ALA A 343 11.73 -11.28 26.44
CA ALA A 343 11.13 -12.47 25.85
C ALA A 343 10.04 -12.15 24.81
N GLY A 344 9.35 -11.02 24.97
CA GLY A 344 8.34 -10.54 24.01
C GLY A 344 8.90 -9.81 22.78
N ARG A 345 10.22 -9.75 22.60
CA ARG A 345 10.86 -9.21 21.37
C ARG A 345 10.91 -10.28 20.30
N GLU A 346 10.88 -9.87 19.02
CA GLU A 346 11.15 -10.77 17.91
C GLU A 346 12.49 -11.49 18.13
N ARG A 347 12.54 -12.77 17.77
CA ARG A 347 13.76 -13.57 17.94
C ARG A 347 14.89 -13.07 17.03
N PHE A 348 14.56 -12.78 15.76
CA PHE A 348 15.45 -12.23 14.74
C PHE A 348 14.79 -11.01 14.09
N ASP A 349 15.61 -10.16 13.45
CA ASP A 349 15.08 -9.11 12.60
C ASP A 349 14.44 -9.75 11.35
N PRO A 350 13.29 -9.25 10.85
CA PRO A 350 12.68 -9.78 9.64
C PRO A 350 13.62 -9.55 8.44
N PRO A 351 13.66 -10.47 7.48
CA PRO A 351 14.35 -10.26 6.22
C PRO A 351 13.91 -8.96 5.53
N GLU A 352 14.85 -8.22 4.94
CA GLU A 352 14.53 -6.98 4.21
C GLU A 352 13.50 -7.22 3.09
N MET A 353 13.52 -8.40 2.47
CA MET A 353 12.55 -8.83 1.46
C MET A 353 11.09 -8.66 1.90
N LEU A 354 10.80 -8.71 3.20
CA LEU A 354 9.45 -8.54 3.76
C LEU A 354 9.09 -7.08 4.06
N THR A 355 10.06 -6.17 4.03
CA THR A 355 9.90 -4.80 4.56
C THR A 355 10.23 -3.69 3.56
N VAL A 356 10.97 -3.98 2.49
CA VAL A 356 11.41 -2.97 1.51
C VAL A 356 10.61 -3.04 0.21
N ASP A 357 10.81 -2.02 -0.65
CA ASP A 357 10.27 -2.05 -2.02
C ASP A 357 10.91 -3.16 -2.85
N LEU A 358 10.09 -4.01 -3.47
CA LEU A 358 10.55 -5.08 -4.33
C LEU A 358 10.67 -4.70 -5.82
N ALA A 359 10.50 -3.42 -6.20
CA ALA A 359 10.68 -3.00 -7.58
C ALA A 359 12.12 -3.21 -8.09
N PRO A 360 13.20 -2.91 -7.33
CA PRO A 360 14.56 -3.25 -7.74
C PRO A 360 14.79 -4.76 -7.92
N LEU A 361 14.28 -5.56 -7.00
CA LEU A 361 14.31 -7.03 -7.09
C LEU A 361 13.60 -7.51 -8.35
N SER A 362 12.34 -7.08 -8.57
CA SER A 362 11.54 -7.51 -9.72
C SER A 362 12.20 -7.13 -11.06
N LEU A 363 12.83 -5.95 -11.14
CA LEU A 363 13.56 -5.52 -12.33
C LEU A 363 14.83 -6.38 -12.54
N SER A 364 15.54 -6.72 -11.47
CA SER A 364 16.73 -7.59 -11.51
C SER A 364 16.36 -8.99 -11.97
N LEU A 365 15.27 -9.57 -11.47
CA LEU A 365 14.76 -10.88 -11.88
C LEU A 365 14.33 -10.88 -13.37
N ALA A 366 13.63 -9.84 -13.81
CA ALA A 366 13.24 -9.69 -15.20
C ALA A 366 14.46 -9.55 -16.13
N ARG A 367 15.52 -8.85 -15.69
CA ARG A 367 16.80 -8.74 -16.41
C ARG A 367 17.54 -10.08 -16.45
N TRP A 368 17.47 -10.86 -15.41
CA TRP A 368 18.05 -12.21 -15.34
C TRP A 368 17.33 -13.19 -16.28
N GLY A 369 16.08 -12.93 -16.63
CA GLY A 369 15.23 -13.78 -17.45
C GLY A 369 14.31 -14.70 -16.67
N VAL A 370 14.16 -14.48 -15.35
CA VAL A 370 13.29 -15.25 -14.48
C VAL A 370 11.87 -14.69 -14.51
N ALA A 371 10.93 -15.44 -15.06
CA ALA A 371 9.51 -15.08 -15.08
C ALA A 371 8.82 -15.36 -13.75
N ASP A 372 9.10 -16.52 -13.15
CA ASP A 372 8.59 -16.93 -11.85
C ASP A 372 9.70 -16.89 -10.79
N PRO A 373 9.67 -15.92 -9.85
CA PRO A 373 10.65 -15.86 -8.78
C PRO A 373 10.76 -17.12 -7.92
N ALA A 374 9.67 -17.92 -7.84
CA ALA A 374 9.67 -19.16 -7.06
C ALA A 374 10.57 -20.26 -7.65
N SER A 375 11.03 -20.12 -8.90
CA SER A 375 11.97 -21.06 -9.53
C SER A 375 13.38 -20.95 -8.98
N LEU A 376 13.74 -19.82 -8.35
CA LEU A 376 15.06 -19.64 -7.73
C LEU A 376 15.08 -20.21 -6.29
N ALA A 377 16.29 -20.56 -5.86
CA ALA A 377 16.52 -21.05 -4.51
C ALA A 377 16.58 -19.87 -3.51
N TRP A 378 15.52 -19.69 -2.72
CA TRP A 378 15.44 -18.66 -1.68
C TRP A 378 15.47 -19.27 -0.29
N LEU A 379 16.09 -18.57 0.64
CA LEU A 379 15.94 -18.91 2.07
C LEU A 379 14.52 -18.64 2.56
N ASP A 380 13.97 -17.50 2.16
CA ASP A 380 12.55 -17.13 2.26
C ASP A 380 12.14 -16.49 0.93
N PRO A 381 11.10 -16.99 0.24
CA PRO A 381 10.70 -16.46 -1.05
C PRO A 381 10.06 -15.06 -0.91
N PRO A 382 10.19 -14.19 -1.93
CA PRO A 382 9.56 -12.87 -1.92
C PRO A 382 8.03 -12.97 -1.87
N PRO A 383 7.34 -12.10 -1.07
CA PRO A 383 5.88 -12.12 -0.95
C PRO A 383 5.17 -11.84 -2.27
N PRO A 384 4.22 -12.71 -2.73
CA PRO A 384 3.57 -12.57 -4.04
C PRO A 384 2.83 -11.23 -4.22
N ALA A 385 2.16 -10.73 -3.18
CA ALA A 385 1.44 -9.46 -3.23
C ALA A 385 2.38 -8.26 -3.41
N ALA A 386 3.54 -8.26 -2.73
CA ALA A 386 4.54 -7.21 -2.86
C ALA A 386 5.21 -7.24 -4.26
N LEU A 387 5.47 -8.44 -4.80
CA LEU A 387 5.96 -8.60 -6.17
C LEU A 387 4.94 -8.11 -7.21
N ALA A 388 3.65 -8.43 -7.06
CA ALA A 388 2.62 -7.96 -7.96
C ALA A 388 2.54 -6.42 -8.00
N ALA A 389 2.54 -5.78 -6.83
CA ALA A 389 2.57 -4.32 -6.73
C ALA A 389 3.86 -3.71 -7.30
N ALA A 390 5.01 -4.37 -7.11
CA ALA A 390 6.28 -3.95 -7.71
C ALA A 390 6.25 -4.03 -9.24
N ARG A 391 5.73 -5.12 -9.80
CA ARG A 391 5.56 -5.31 -11.26
C ARG A 391 4.63 -4.26 -11.85
N GLU A 392 3.51 -3.96 -11.20
CA GLU A 392 2.58 -2.90 -11.64
C GLU A 392 3.29 -1.54 -11.71
N ARG A 393 4.08 -1.19 -10.70
CA ARG A 393 4.88 0.06 -10.72
C ARG A 393 5.90 0.07 -11.85
N LEU A 394 6.61 -1.04 -12.09
CA LEU A 394 7.57 -1.16 -13.18
C LEU A 394 6.90 -1.09 -14.55
N THR A 395 5.70 -1.64 -14.70
CA THR A 395 4.91 -1.52 -15.95
C THR A 395 4.48 -0.06 -16.16
N ARG A 396 4.04 0.65 -15.13
CA ARG A 396 3.74 2.10 -15.22
C ARG A 396 4.96 2.94 -15.59
N LEU A 397 6.15 2.54 -15.16
CA LEU A 397 7.42 3.17 -15.58
C LEU A 397 7.89 2.73 -16.97
N GLY A 398 7.16 1.86 -17.66
CA GLY A 398 7.56 1.30 -18.96
C GLY A 398 8.76 0.32 -18.89
N ALA A 399 9.15 -0.11 -17.70
CA ALA A 399 10.25 -1.04 -17.49
C ALA A 399 9.90 -2.50 -17.84
N LEU A 400 8.64 -2.86 -17.63
CA LEU A 400 8.07 -4.17 -17.98
C LEU A 400 6.91 -3.99 -18.96
N ASP A 401 6.70 -4.98 -19.82
CA ASP A 401 5.52 -5.08 -20.68
C ASP A 401 4.32 -5.68 -19.91
N GLY A 402 3.17 -5.81 -20.57
CA GLY A 402 1.95 -6.39 -19.98
C GLY A 402 2.09 -7.86 -19.56
N GLU A 403 3.10 -8.57 -20.05
CA GLU A 403 3.43 -9.96 -19.72
C GLU A 403 4.52 -10.07 -18.65
N GLY A 404 5.00 -8.93 -18.13
CA GLY A 404 6.04 -8.86 -17.09
C GLY A 404 7.47 -9.06 -17.60
N ARG A 405 7.69 -9.05 -18.91
CA ARG A 405 9.03 -9.15 -19.51
C ARG A 405 9.69 -7.77 -19.54
N ILE A 406 11.02 -7.76 -19.39
CA ILE A 406 11.78 -6.51 -19.41
C ILE A 406 11.75 -5.87 -20.82
N THR A 407 11.44 -4.59 -20.87
CA THR A 407 11.44 -3.80 -22.11
C THR A 407 12.86 -3.27 -22.40
N PRO A 408 13.15 -2.76 -23.61
CA PRO A 408 14.39 -2.04 -23.87
C PRO A 408 14.60 -0.83 -22.94
N HIS A 409 13.54 -0.13 -22.57
CA HIS A 409 13.57 0.94 -21.55
C HIS A 409 13.90 0.37 -20.16
N GLY A 410 13.30 -0.75 -19.78
CA GLY A 410 13.63 -1.46 -18.54
C GLY A 410 15.07 -1.93 -18.47
N GLN A 411 15.64 -2.39 -19.58
CA GLN A 411 17.06 -2.73 -19.65
C GLN A 411 17.95 -1.51 -19.44
N ALA A 412 17.57 -0.35 -19.97
CA ALA A 412 18.29 0.90 -19.74
C ALA A 412 18.19 1.34 -18.27
N LEU A 413 16.99 1.25 -17.67
CA LEU A 413 16.79 1.52 -16.23
C LEU A 413 17.69 0.63 -15.37
N ALA A 414 17.73 -0.67 -15.64
CA ALA A 414 18.49 -1.65 -14.87
C ALA A 414 20.02 -1.47 -14.97
N GLN A 415 20.53 -0.71 -15.94
CA GLN A 415 21.96 -0.39 -16.05
C GLN A 415 22.38 0.80 -15.17
N LEU A 416 21.43 1.55 -14.64
CA LEU A 416 21.71 2.68 -13.76
C LEU A 416 21.71 2.23 -12.29
N PRO A 417 22.76 2.57 -11.50
CA PRO A 417 22.92 2.07 -10.12
C PRO A 417 22.06 2.86 -9.14
N MET A 418 20.75 2.86 -9.33
CA MET A 418 19.78 3.59 -8.53
C MET A 418 18.40 2.92 -8.57
N GLU A 419 17.47 3.40 -7.75
CA GLU A 419 16.09 2.94 -7.73
C GLU A 419 15.43 3.10 -9.12
N PRO A 420 14.55 2.17 -9.57
CA PRO A 420 13.94 2.20 -10.91
C PRO A 420 13.27 3.54 -11.24
N TRP A 421 12.56 4.16 -10.27
CA TRP A 421 11.93 5.46 -10.48
C TRP A 421 12.94 6.58 -10.70
N GLN A 422 14.09 6.54 -10.02
CA GLN A 422 15.18 7.52 -10.20
C GLN A 422 15.86 7.33 -11.56
N ALA A 423 16.04 6.09 -11.95
CA ALA A 423 16.57 5.77 -13.27
C ALA A 423 15.62 6.25 -14.38
N ALA A 424 14.31 6.06 -14.22
CA ALA A 424 13.31 6.58 -15.14
C ALA A 424 13.34 8.13 -15.22
N MET A 425 13.38 8.80 -14.07
CA MET A 425 13.53 10.26 -14.00
C MET A 425 14.79 10.72 -14.75
N LEU A 426 15.90 10.01 -14.57
CA LEU A 426 17.18 10.38 -15.20
C LEU A 426 17.20 10.14 -16.70
N LEU A 427 16.61 9.04 -17.19
CA LEU A 427 16.49 8.77 -18.63
C LEU A 427 15.56 9.78 -19.31
N HIS A 428 14.40 10.09 -18.73
CA HIS A 428 13.52 11.16 -19.23
C HIS A 428 14.24 12.50 -19.27
N GLY A 429 15.04 12.80 -18.23
CA GLY A 429 15.89 14.00 -18.22
C GLY A 429 16.95 13.99 -19.32
N ALA A 430 17.50 12.84 -19.67
CA ALA A 430 18.47 12.72 -20.76
C ALA A 430 17.82 12.97 -22.13
N ASP A 431 16.62 12.47 -22.37
CA ASP A 431 15.83 12.71 -23.59
C ASP A 431 15.58 14.22 -23.83
N HIS A 432 15.53 15.02 -22.75
CA HIS A 432 15.29 16.46 -22.79
C HIS A 432 16.56 17.31 -22.54
N GLY A 433 17.76 16.71 -22.60
CA GLY A 433 19.02 17.43 -22.38
C GLY A 433 19.30 17.85 -20.93
N ALA A 434 18.46 17.44 -19.98
CA ALA A 434 18.52 17.81 -18.57
C ALA A 434 19.25 16.80 -17.66
N ALA A 435 19.88 15.76 -18.23
CA ALA A 435 20.54 14.68 -17.48
C ALA A 435 21.48 15.17 -16.36
N PRO A 436 22.35 16.18 -16.54
CA PRO A 436 23.25 16.65 -15.48
C PRO A 436 22.51 17.21 -14.27
N LEU A 437 21.41 17.93 -14.48
CA LEU A 437 20.57 18.50 -13.42
C LEU A 437 19.82 17.38 -12.68
N VAL A 438 19.18 16.48 -13.41
CA VAL A 438 18.40 15.38 -12.86
C VAL A 438 19.28 14.40 -12.09
N ALA A 439 20.48 14.09 -12.55
CA ALA A 439 21.44 13.26 -11.81
C ALA A 439 21.81 13.89 -10.46
N ARG A 440 21.95 15.21 -10.39
CA ARG A 440 22.19 15.91 -9.13
C ARG A 440 20.99 15.83 -8.19
N ILE A 441 19.77 15.99 -8.71
CA ILE A 441 18.55 15.88 -7.93
C ILE A 441 18.39 14.46 -7.38
N ALA A 442 18.57 13.43 -8.21
CA ALA A 442 18.53 12.04 -7.81
C ALA A 442 19.51 11.76 -6.65
N LEU A 443 20.72 12.30 -6.75
CA LEU A 443 21.73 12.15 -5.70
C LEU A 443 21.37 12.91 -4.41
N LEU A 444 20.76 14.10 -4.51
CA LEU A 444 20.30 14.85 -3.34
C LEU A 444 19.18 14.13 -2.58
N VAL A 445 18.30 13.41 -3.28
CA VAL A 445 17.27 12.57 -2.62
C VAL A 445 17.92 11.41 -1.89
N GLN A 446 18.92 10.75 -2.48
CA GLN A 446 19.60 9.60 -1.88
C GLN A 446 20.54 9.97 -0.74
N GLU A 447 21.33 11.05 -0.91
CA GLU A 447 22.38 11.46 0.04
C GLU A 447 21.87 12.59 0.94
N ARG A 448 21.24 12.19 2.05
CA ARG A 448 20.78 13.15 3.08
C ARG A 448 21.94 13.98 3.63
N GLY A 449 21.70 15.29 3.77
CA GLY A 449 22.69 16.24 4.27
C GLY A 449 23.65 16.79 3.22
N LEU A 450 23.63 16.29 1.98
CA LEU A 450 24.33 16.94 0.87
C LEU A 450 23.59 18.23 0.51
N GLY A 451 24.32 19.37 0.48
CA GLY A 451 23.70 20.69 0.30
C GLY A 451 22.90 21.22 1.50
N GLY A 452 23.05 20.61 2.68
CA GLY A 452 22.35 21.00 3.90
C GLY A 452 21.13 20.13 4.25
N ARG A 453 20.29 20.63 5.20
CA ARG A 453 19.15 19.90 5.76
C ARG A 453 17.78 20.43 5.32
N SER A 454 17.74 21.37 4.38
CA SER A 454 16.47 21.91 3.86
C SER A 454 15.67 20.82 3.13
N GLU A 455 14.36 20.86 3.24
CA GLU A 455 13.44 20.04 2.45
C GLU A 455 13.41 20.44 0.98
N ASP A 456 13.75 21.70 0.69
CA ASP A 456 13.83 22.24 -0.67
C ASP A 456 15.08 21.75 -1.40
N LEU A 457 14.88 20.89 -2.38
CA LEU A 457 15.95 20.33 -3.21
C LEU A 457 16.62 21.40 -4.08
N ALA A 458 15.90 22.45 -4.50
CA ALA A 458 16.50 23.54 -5.27
C ALA A 458 17.51 24.34 -4.41
N GLN A 459 17.14 24.65 -3.17
CA GLN A 459 18.03 25.30 -2.22
C GLN A 459 19.24 24.43 -1.88
N ARG A 460 19.03 23.12 -1.68
CA ARG A 460 20.13 22.18 -1.42
C ARG A 460 21.06 22.07 -2.63
N LEU A 461 20.53 22.08 -3.84
CA LEU A 461 21.30 22.06 -5.08
C LEU A 461 22.20 23.31 -5.21
N ALA A 462 21.64 24.48 -4.91
CA ALA A 462 22.41 25.73 -4.94
C ALA A 462 23.58 25.73 -3.95
N ARG A 463 23.34 25.32 -2.71
CA ARG A 463 24.37 25.18 -1.67
C ARG A 463 25.42 24.15 -2.04
N TRP A 464 25.03 22.98 -2.54
CA TRP A 464 25.97 21.95 -2.98
C TRP A 464 26.82 22.39 -4.17
N SER A 465 26.28 23.19 -5.06
CA SER A 465 27.03 23.71 -6.22
C SER A 465 28.22 24.59 -5.78
N SER A 466 28.12 25.32 -4.66
CA SER A 466 29.17 26.15 -4.09
C SER A 466 30.10 25.43 -3.11
N ASP A 467 29.73 24.22 -2.62
CA ASP A 467 30.50 23.45 -1.64
C ASP A 467 31.77 22.86 -2.27
N ARG A 468 32.94 23.19 -1.72
CA ARG A 468 34.26 22.72 -2.16
C ARG A 468 34.81 21.52 -1.38
N SER A 469 34.05 20.98 -0.45
CA SER A 469 34.46 19.81 0.35
C SER A 469 34.77 18.59 -0.53
N PRO A 470 35.68 17.72 -0.11
CA PRO A 470 35.99 16.48 -0.83
C PRO A 470 34.75 15.61 -1.08
N ARG A 471 33.81 15.56 -0.10
CA ARG A 471 32.52 14.88 -0.23
C ARG A 471 31.68 15.45 -1.36
N ALA A 472 31.56 16.79 -1.41
CA ALA A 472 30.78 17.48 -2.46
C ALA A 472 31.37 17.27 -3.84
N GLN A 473 32.72 17.25 -3.95
CA GLN A 473 33.44 16.97 -5.22
C GLN A 473 33.22 15.52 -5.68
N SER A 474 33.34 14.54 -4.79
CA SER A 474 33.09 13.11 -5.12
C SER A 474 31.64 12.89 -5.56
N ALA A 475 30.68 13.56 -4.89
CA ALA A 475 29.27 13.53 -5.24
C ALA A 475 29.00 14.13 -6.63
N ARG A 476 29.66 15.24 -7.00
CA ARG A 476 29.56 15.82 -8.36
C ARG A 476 30.07 14.87 -9.43
N LYS A 477 31.24 14.26 -9.22
CA LYS A 477 31.78 13.24 -10.16
C LYS A 477 30.86 12.06 -10.36
N LEU A 478 30.22 11.61 -9.27
CA LEU A 478 29.23 10.54 -9.35
C LEU A 478 28.02 10.95 -10.19
N ALA A 479 27.41 12.11 -9.91
CA ALA A 479 26.29 12.64 -10.67
C ALA A 479 26.63 12.84 -12.16
N GLU A 480 27.83 13.35 -12.48
CA GLU A 480 28.34 13.46 -13.86
C GLU A 480 28.47 12.09 -14.53
N GLY A 481 28.94 11.07 -13.80
CA GLY A 481 29.01 9.71 -14.28
C GLY A 481 27.62 9.15 -14.63
N TRP A 482 26.64 9.37 -13.77
CA TRP A 482 25.25 8.97 -14.01
C TRP A 482 24.66 9.69 -15.22
N ALA A 483 24.84 10.99 -15.32
CA ALA A 483 24.35 11.79 -16.44
C ALA A 483 24.94 11.28 -17.78
N LYS A 484 26.25 11.00 -17.83
CA LYS A 484 26.90 10.45 -19.02
C LYS A 484 26.38 9.05 -19.37
N SER A 485 26.14 8.22 -18.37
CA SER A 485 25.57 6.88 -18.58
C SER A 485 24.15 6.95 -19.12
N ALA A 486 23.30 7.80 -18.52
CA ALA A 486 21.93 8.01 -18.99
C ALA A 486 21.87 8.55 -20.41
N ALA A 487 22.69 9.53 -20.74
CA ALA A 487 22.75 10.09 -22.11
C ALA A 487 23.15 9.03 -23.15
N ARG A 488 24.05 8.11 -22.80
CA ARG A 488 24.40 6.98 -23.69
C ARG A 488 23.29 5.95 -23.84
N LEU A 489 22.48 5.75 -22.79
CA LEU A 489 21.39 4.79 -22.78
C LEU A 489 20.13 5.35 -23.48
N ALA A 490 19.87 6.65 -23.35
CA ALA A 490 18.77 7.35 -24.03
C ALA A 490 19.04 7.46 -25.56
N HIS A 491 20.29 7.70 -25.94
CA HIS A 491 20.71 7.82 -27.33
C HIS A 491 21.86 6.85 -27.60
N PRO A 492 21.58 5.52 -27.77
CA PRO A 492 22.61 4.57 -28.06
C PRO A 492 23.31 4.97 -29.38
N PRO A 493 24.65 4.93 -29.45
CA PRO A 493 25.35 5.19 -30.70
C PRO A 493 24.81 4.21 -31.75
N VAL A 494 24.38 4.76 -32.90
CA VAL A 494 23.99 3.94 -34.05
C VAL A 494 25.17 3.04 -34.35
N ALA A 495 25.03 1.74 -34.11
CA ALA A 495 26.04 0.77 -34.50
C ALA A 495 26.23 0.94 -36.00
N ASN A 496 27.42 1.44 -36.42
CA ASN A 496 27.81 1.44 -37.81
C ASN A 496 27.81 -0.02 -38.24
N SER A 497 26.71 -0.49 -38.79
CA SER A 497 26.62 -1.76 -39.48
C SER A 497 27.41 -1.62 -40.78
N THR A 498 28.72 -1.78 -40.71
CA THR A 498 29.56 -2.09 -41.85
C THR A 498 29.32 -3.55 -42.26
N GLN A 499 28.10 -3.89 -42.57
CA GLN A 499 27.77 -5.02 -43.43
C GLN A 499 27.33 -4.44 -44.77
N PRO A 500 28.00 -4.78 -45.87
CA PRO A 500 27.55 -4.39 -47.18
C PRO A 500 26.20 -4.98 -47.46
N PRO A 501 25.30 -4.30 -48.19
CA PRO A 501 23.96 -4.77 -48.46
C PRO A 501 24.02 -6.13 -49.17
N VAL A 502 23.47 -7.17 -48.54
CA VAL A 502 23.20 -8.45 -49.21
C VAL A 502 22.24 -8.16 -50.37
N ARG A 503 22.77 -8.32 -51.59
CA ARG A 503 22.00 -8.17 -52.84
C ARG A 503 21.00 -9.32 -52.91
N VAL A 504 19.76 -9.09 -52.54
CA VAL A 504 18.68 -10.05 -52.80
C VAL A 504 18.33 -9.94 -54.30
N GLU A 505 18.77 -10.90 -55.09
CA GLU A 505 18.28 -11.11 -56.46
C GLU A 505 16.78 -11.44 -56.42
N ARG A 506 15.99 -10.53 -56.98
CA ARG A 506 14.59 -10.77 -57.28
C ARG A 506 14.50 -11.72 -58.46
N SER A 507 14.17 -12.99 -58.22
CA SER A 507 13.60 -13.82 -59.28
C SER A 507 12.20 -13.39 -59.60
N ARG A 508 11.97 -13.04 -60.87
CA ARG A 508 10.66 -12.87 -61.49
C ARG A 508 10.14 -14.25 -61.84
N ASP A 509 8.87 -14.46 -61.48
CA ASP A 509 7.78 -15.19 -62.17
C ASP A 509 6.78 -15.65 -61.08
N THR A 510 5.54 -15.47 -61.12
CA THR A 510 4.47 -15.62 -62.11
C THR A 510 3.18 -15.03 -61.55
N GLN A 511 2.43 -14.50 -62.48
CA GLN A 511 1.04 -14.03 -62.31
C GLN A 511 0.09 -15.20 -61.96
N SER A 512 -0.88 -14.96 -61.06
CA SER A 512 -2.27 -15.41 -61.28
C SER A 512 -3.26 -14.58 -60.46
N LYS A 513 -4.26 -14.20 -61.17
CA LYS A 513 -5.48 -13.45 -60.91
C LYS A 513 -6.31 -13.86 -59.67
N GLY A 514 -6.90 -12.88 -59.03
CA GLY A 514 -8.38 -12.84 -58.92
C GLY A 514 -8.95 -12.98 -57.52
N ALA A 515 -9.74 -11.96 -57.23
CA ALA A 515 -10.94 -11.95 -56.44
C ALA A 515 -10.94 -11.57 -54.95
N ASP A 516 -11.60 -10.50 -54.76
CA ASP A 516 -12.50 -10.12 -53.68
C ASP A 516 -11.94 -9.53 -52.38
N ALA A 517 -11.85 -8.22 -52.46
CA ALA A 517 -11.83 -7.34 -51.28
C ALA A 517 -13.28 -7.06 -50.85
N SER A 518 -13.76 -7.63 -49.77
CA SER A 518 -14.82 -7.01 -48.98
C SER A 518 -14.98 -7.72 -47.63
N ARG A 519 -14.93 -6.92 -46.56
CA ARG A 519 -15.43 -7.22 -45.20
C ARG A 519 -14.56 -8.13 -44.33
N LEU A 520 -13.67 -7.46 -43.56
CA LEU A 520 -13.52 -7.75 -42.14
C LEU A 520 -12.89 -6.52 -41.47
N HIS A 521 -13.74 -5.53 -41.27
CA HIS A 521 -13.51 -4.44 -40.31
C HIS A 521 -14.07 -4.98 -38.99
N LEU A 522 -13.20 -5.55 -38.16
CA LEU A 522 -13.54 -5.94 -36.80
C LEU A 522 -12.34 -5.74 -35.88
N MET A 523 -12.47 -4.73 -35.08
CA MET A 523 -11.90 -4.57 -33.75
C MET A 523 -10.40 -4.87 -33.61
N ARG A 524 -9.57 -3.91 -34.01
CA ARG A 524 -8.35 -3.63 -33.32
C ARG A 524 -8.72 -2.89 -32.03
N THR A 525 -8.76 -3.59 -30.92
CA THR A 525 -8.66 -2.98 -29.61
C THR A 525 -7.29 -2.32 -29.52
N GLU A 526 -7.27 -1.01 -29.54
CA GLU A 526 -6.12 -0.19 -29.29
C GLU A 526 -5.66 -0.37 -27.83
N GLY A 527 -4.77 -1.32 -27.64
CA GLY A 527 -3.89 -1.44 -26.49
C GLY A 527 -2.51 -0.89 -26.82
N GLU A 528 -2.43 0.27 -27.47
CA GLU A 528 -1.21 1.03 -27.55
C GLU A 528 -0.98 1.67 -26.16
N SER A 529 0.04 1.17 -25.45
CA SER A 529 0.70 1.92 -24.41
C SER A 529 1.14 3.26 -25.01
N ARG A 530 0.34 4.29 -24.80
CA ARG A 530 0.71 5.67 -25.08
C ARG A 530 1.90 6.01 -24.20
N GLY A 531 3.12 5.88 -24.70
CA GLY A 531 4.19 6.73 -24.29
C GLY A 531 3.66 8.16 -24.47
N ALA A 532 3.41 8.84 -23.36
CA ALA A 532 2.93 10.21 -23.40
C ALA A 532 3.92 11.02 -24.25
N ASN A 533 3.50 11.51 -25.42
CA ASN A 533 4.26 12.49 -26.19
C ASN A 533 4.38 13.72 -25.30
N LEU A 534 5.53 13.87 -24.63
CA LEU A 534 5.82 15.02 -23.80
C LEU A 534 6.02 16.25 -24.70
N PRO A 535 5.51 17.43 -24.31
CA PRO A 535 5.68 18.64 -25.08
C PRO A 535 7.16 18.98 -25.29
N ASN A 536 7.53 19.53 -26.45
CA ASN A 536 8.88 20.05 -26.69
C ASN A 536 9.15 21.29 -25.84
N GLY A 537 10.28 21.35 -25.15
CA GLY A 537 10.75 22.48 -24.35
C GLY A 537 11.57 22.07 -23.14
N ASP A 538 12.13 23.04 -22.42
CA ASP A 538 12.84 22.79 -21.17
C ASP A 538 11.86 22.28 -20.11
N ILE A 539 12.06 21.03 -19.68
CA ILE A 539 11.22 20.40 -18.68
C ILE A 539 11.65 20.80 -17.27
N PRO A 540 10.75 21.35 -16.43
CA PRO A 540 11.09 21.68 -15.05
C PRO A 540 11.50 20.43 -14.25
N PRO A 541 12.53 20.52 -13.37
CA PRO A 541 12.99 19.37 -12.59
C PRO A 541 11.91 18.74 -11.71
N GLY A 542 10.99 19.56 -11.18
CA GLY A 542 9.85 19.08 -10.41
C GLY A 542 8.89 18.22 -11.23
N ILE A 543 8.72 18.50 -12.52
CA ILE A 543 7.91 17.68 -13.43
C ILE A 543 8.58 16.32 -13.68
N LEU A 544 9.89 16.28 -13.86
CA LEU A 544 10.63 15.01 -14.02
C LEU A 544 10.48 14.14 -12.78
N LEU A 545 10.53 14.74 -11.58
CA LEU A 545 10.27 14.03 -10.33
C LEU A 545 8.82 13.55 -10.24
N ALA A 546 7.85 14.39 -10.65
CA ALA A 546 6.43 14.02 -10.65
C ALA A 546 6.10 12.90 -11.68
N LEU A 547 6.77 12.89 -12.84
CA LEU A 547 6.62 11.81 -13.84
C LEU A 547 7.15 10.47 -13.32
N ALA A 548 8.24 10.50 -12.54
CA ALA A 548 8.84 9.31 -11.95
C ALA A 548 8.08 8.81 -10.70
N LEU A 549 7.45 9.73 -9.97
CA LEU A 549 6.68 9.46 -8.75
C LEU A 549 5.31 10.16 -8.82
N PRO A 550 4.42 9.75 -9.74
CA PRO A 550 3.15 10.45 -9.95
C PRO A 550 2.25 10.44 -8.71
N ASP A 551 2.29 9.39 -7.92
CA ASP A 551 1.52 9.27 -6.68
C ASP A 551 1.98 10.25 -5.58
N ASN A 552 3.20 10.79 -5.68
CA ASN A 552 3.80 11.74 -4.74
C ASN A 552 3.71 13.21 -5.19
N LEU A 553 3.03 13.50 -6.30
CA LEU A 553 2.65 14.86 -6.65
C LEU A 553 1.59 15.34 -5.66
N ALA A 554 1.83 16.42 -4.94
CA ALA A 554 0.98 16.85 -3.84
C ALA A 554 0.47 18.29 -4.03
N ARG A 555 -0.78 18.53 -3.64
CA ARG A 555 -1.44 19.84 -3.59
C ARG A 555 -1.61 20.28 -2.15
N ARG A 556 -1.38 21.58 -1.92
CA ARG A 556 -1.60 22.22 -0.62
C ARG A 556 -3.08 22.17 -0.23
N ARG A 557 -3.37 21.83 1.06
CA ARG A 557 -4.73 21.75 1.59
C ARG A 557 -5.15 22.94 2.42
N ASP A 558 -4.20 23.67 2.99
CA ASP A 558 -4.44 24.79 3.88
C ASP A 558 -3.57 25.99 3.52
N PRO A 559 -3.96 27.22 3.88
CA PRO A 559 -3.21 28.44 3.57
C PRO A 559 -1.83 28.52 4.22
N SER A 560 -1.61 27.84 5.36
CA SER A 560 -0.32 27.84 6.09
C SER A 560 0.73 27.01 5.38
N GLY A 561 0.32 26.09 4.49
CA GLY A 561 1.22 25.14 3.82
C GLY A 561 1.69 24.00 4.73
N GLU A 562 1.03 23.77 5.87
CA GLU A 562 1.35 22.69 6.78
C GLU A 562 0.89 21.33 6.27
N SER A 563 -0.30 21.26 5.66
CA SER A 563 -0.90 20.01 5.20
C SER A 563 -1.04 19.91 3.68
N TRP A 564 -0.73 18.74 3.14
CA TRP A 564 -0.67 18.43 1.72
C TRP A 564 -1.38 17.12 1.42
N LEU A 565 -2.02 17.04 0.26
CA LEU A 565 -2.64 15.81 -0.25
C LEU A 565 -1.96 15.40 -1.55
N SER A 566 -1.47 14.17 -1.63
CA SER A 566 -0.88 13.67 -2.86
C SER A 566 -1.89 13.04 -3.81
N ALA A 567 -1.48 12.90 -5.07
CA ALA A 567 -2.25 12.20 -6.10
C ALA A 567 -2.50 10.72 -5.73
N GLY A 568 -1.61 10.09 -4.99
CA GLY A 568 -1.81 8.76 -4.41
C GLY A 568 -2.75 8.73 -3.18
N GLY A 569 -3.31 9.89 -2.77
CA GLY A 569 -4.27 9.97 -1.66
C GLY A 569 -3.62 10.07 -0.27
N ARG A 570 -2.30 10.24 -0.19
CA ARG A 570 -1.57 10.35 1.07
C ARG A 570 -1.55 11.77 1.62
N GLY A 571 -1.68 11.91 2.94
CA GLY A 571 -1.45 13.16 3.65
C GLY A 571 0.03 13.36 3.96
N TYR A 572 0.56 14.57 3.69
CA TYR A 572 1.91 14.98 4.06
C TYR A 572 1.86 16.22 4.94
N ALA A 573 2.91 16.39 5.75
CA ALA A 573 3.10 17.56 6.59
C ALA A 573 4.42 18.27 6.25
N LEU A 574 4.40 19.59 6.28
CA LEU A 574 5.55 20.47 6.07
C LEU A 574 5.58 21.52 7.18
N ASP A 575 6.77 21.93 7.61
CA ASP A 575 6.90 23.05 8.52
C ASP A 575 6.42 24.34 7.84
N PRO A 576 5.47 25.09 8.41
CA PRO A 576 5.02 26.36 7.84
C PRO A 576 6.13 27.39 7.62
N ALA A 577 7.25 27.28 8.37
CA ALA A 577 8.44 28.11 8.17
C ALA A 577 9.31 27.67 6.96
N SER A 578 8.98 26.54 6.32
CA SER A 578 9.68 26.08 5.12
C SER A 578 9.41 27.00 3.93
N PRO A 579 10.42 27.31 3.09
CA PRO A 579 10.21 28.08 1.87
C PRO A 579 9.23 27.44 0.89
N LEU A 580 9.02 26.12 0.98
CA LEU A 580 8.08 25.38 0.16
C LEU A 580 6.61 25.54 0.59
N ALA A 581 6.35 26.03 1.81
CA ALA A 581 5.00 26.16 2.34
C ALA A 581 4.12 27.14 1.54
N SER A 582 4.73 28.13 0.87
CA SER A 582 4.02 29.09 -0.01
C SER A 582 3.59 28.51 -1.36
N SER A 583 4.17 27.38 -1.78
CA SER A 583 3.86 26.76 -3.07
C SER A 583 2.45 26.17 -3.08
N SER A 584 1.80 26.09 -4.23
CA SER A 584 0.50 25.43 -4.41
C SER A 584 0.66 23.93 -4.65
N TRP A 585 1.78 23.53 -5.28
CA TRP A 585 2.08 22.16 -5.65
C TRP A 585 3.53 21.79 -5.34
N LEU A 586 3.74 20.55 -4.93
CA LEU A 586 5.06 19.96 -4.68
C LEU A 586 5.19 18.60 -5.35
N ALA A 587 6.34 18.34 -5.98
CA ALA A 587 6.79 17.00 -6.30
C ALA A 587 7.64 16.50 -5.12
N ILE A 588 7.15 15.47 -4.40
CA ILE A 588 7.79 14.97 -3.19
C ILE A 588 8.69 13.79 -3.54
N GLY A 589 9.99 13.93 -3.29
CA GLY A 589 10.99 12.91 -3.53
C GLY A 589 11.28 12.02 -2.32
N ASP A 590 11.11 12.54 -1.09
CA ASP A 590 11.32 11.78 0.14
C ASP A 590 10.47 12.35 1.29
N ALA A 591 9.95 11.46 2.15
CA ALA A 591 9.19 11.84 3.33
C ALA A 591 9.39 10.80 4.45
N GLN A 592 9.14 11.20 5.70
CA GLN A 592 9.30 10.36 6.88
C GLN A 592 8.04 10.35 7.74
N GLY A 593 7.68 9.21 8.30
CA GLY A 593 6.54 9.06 9.22
C GLY A 593 5.40 8.25 8.61
N ARG A 594 4.27 8.18 9.34
CA ARG A 594 3.10 7.37 8.97
C ARG A 594 2.30 8.02 7.84
N ALA A 595 1.49 7.20 7.13
CA ALA A 595 0.75 7.58 5.93
C ALA A 595 -0.17 8.81 6.04
N GLN A 596 -0.67 9.16 7.22
CA GLN A 596 -1.63 10.26 7.40
C GLN A 596 -0.99 11.66 7.54
N ALA A 597 0.28 11.75 7.95
CA ALA A 597 1.00 13.04 8.13
C ALA A 597 2.51 12.81 8.04
N ALA A 598 2.99 12.21 6.94
CA ALA A 598 4.41 12.01 6.74
C ALA A 598 5.10 13.36 6.51
N ARG A 599 6.15 13.65 7.29
CA ARG A 599 6.92 14.88 7.15
C ARG A 599 7.73 14.85 5.84
N ILE A 600 7.55 15.85 5.01
CA ILE A 600 8.33 16.05 3.77
C ILE A 600 9.80 16.33 4.16
N THR A 601 10.73 15.62 3.53
CA THR A 601 12.18 15.76 3.74
C THR A 601 12.93 16.15 2.48
N ALA A 602 12.30 15.96 1.30
CA ALA A 602 12.85 16.40 0.03
C ALA A 602 11.72 16.63 -0.98
N ALA A 603 11.59 17.85 -1.51
CA ALA A 603 10.60 18.17 -2.52
C ALA A 603 11.09 19.30 -3.44
N LEU A 604 10.41 19.44 -4.60
CA LEU A 604 10.54 20.56 -5.53
C LEU A 604 9.19 21.24 -5.70
N PRO A 605 9.14 22.58 -5.77
CA PRO A 605 7.91 23.29 -6.07
C PRO A 605 7.54 23.13 -7.56
N LEU A 606 6.24 23.23 -7.83
CA LEU A 606 5.68 23.16 -9.17
C LEU A 606 4.65 24.27 -9.38
N GLU A 607 4.60 24.77 -10.60
CA GLU A 607 3.57 25.70 -11.04
C GLU A 607 2.40 24.92 -11.67
N GLU A 608 1.18 25.42 -11.48
CA GLU A 608 -0.03 24.75 -12.01
C GLU A 608 -0.01 24.68 -13.55
N ALA A 609 0.56 25.70 -14.20
CA ALA A 609 0.73 25.72 -15.66
C ALA A 609 1.62 24.57 -16.17
N ASP A 610 2.67 24.21 -15.43
CA ASP A 610 3.55 23.11 -15.79
C ASP A 610 2.84 21.77 -15.61
N ILE A 611 2.04 21.63 -14.55
CA ILE A 611 1.22 20.43 -14.33
C ILE A 611 0.22 20.23 -15.46
N GLU A 612 -0.47 21.28 -15.87
CA GLU A 612 -1.40 21.25 -17.01
C GLU A 612 -0.67 20.85 -18.31
N ARG A 613 0.48 21.47 -18.57
CA ARG A 613 1.26 21.25 -19.79
C ARG A 613 1.81 19.83 -19.88
N TRP A 614 2.40 19.31 -18.79
CA TRP A 614 3.20 18.07 -18.82
C TRP A 614 2.44 16.84 -18.33
N LEU A 615 1.47 17.03 -17.43
CA LEU A 615 0.69 15.96 -16.82
C LEU A 615 -0.79 15.98 -17.23
N GLY A 616 -1.20 16.91 -18.12
CA GLY A 616 -2.58 17.04 -18.58
C GLY A 616 -3.17 15.74 -19.13
N GLY A 617 -2.36 14.93 -19.82
CA GLY A 617 -2.74 13.61 -20.35
C GLY A 617 -3.01 12.54 -19.27
N GLN A 618 -2.55 12.76 -18.03
CA GLN A 618 -2.81 11.86 -16.89
C GLN A 618 -4.05 12.28 -16.09
N MET A 619 -4.66 13.41 -16.43
CA MET A 619 -5.86 13.91 -15.76
C MET A 619 -7.08 13.16 -16.24
N ALA A 620 -7.74 12.48 -15.31
CA ALA A 620 -8.98 11.77 -15.58
C ALA A 620 -10.20 12.67 -15.38
N ARG A 621 -11.21 12.49 -16.23
CA ARG A 621 -12.55 13.02 -15.99
C ARG A 621 -13.38 11.91 -15.38
N ARG A 622 -13.97 12.15 -14.22
CA ARG A 622 -14.78 11.19 -13.49
C ARG A 622 -16.12 11.79 -13.16
N GLN A 623 -17.18 11.10 -13.54
CA GLN A 623 -18.51 11.40 -13.05
C GLN A 623 -18.63 10.97 -11.59
N VAL A 624 -19.18 11.85 -10.78
CA VAL A 624 -19.50 11.57 -9.37
C VAL A 624 -20.97 11.89 -9.16
N LEU A 625 -21.72 10.87 -8.77
CA LEU A 625 -23.11 11.03 -8.38
C LEU A 625 -23.18 11.18 -6.85
N ARG A 626 -23.99 12.13 -6.40
CA ARG A 626 -24.23 12.35 -4.97
C ARG A 626 -25.73 12.52 -4.74
N TRP A 627 -26.22 11.90 -3.66
CA TRP A 627 -27.55 12.17 -3.17
C TRP A 627 -27.49 13.42 -2.29
N THR A 628 -28.13 14.51 -2.72
CA THR A 628 -28.11 15.80 -2.01
C THR A 628 -29.54 16.28 -1.81
N GLY A 629 -29.95 16.41 -0.56
CA GLY A 629 -31.36 16.65 -0.24
C GLY A 629 -32.24 15.48 -0.70
N GLU A 630 -33.09 15.70 -1.69
CA GLU A 630 -34.01 14.69 -2.22
C GLU A 630 -33.77 14.35 -3.70
N ARG A 631 -32.57 14.65 -4.21
CA ARG A 631 -32.22 14.48 -5.62
C ARG A 631 -30.81 14.01 -5.87
N VAL A 632 -30.58 13.38 -7.04
CA VAL A 632 -29.26 13.02 -7.53
C VAL A 632 -28.61 14.23 -8.21
N GLU A 633 -27.45 14.64 -7.69
CA GLU A 633 -26.55 15.57 -8.34
C GLU A 633 -25.45 14.80 -9.08
N ALA A 634 -25.35 15.03 -10.39
CA ALA A 634 -24.26 14.53 -11.20
C ALA A 634 -23.21 15.63 -11.37
N ARG A 635 -21.99 15.36 -10.96
CA ARG A 635 -20.84 16.26 -11.11
C ARG A 635 -19.76 15.60 -11.95
N LEU A 636 -19.16 16.36 -12.83
CA LEU A 636 -17.97 15.95 -13.55
C LEU A 636 -16.76 16.53 -12.82
N GLU A 637 -15.94 15.65 -12.28
CA GLU A 637 -14.69 16.01 -11.62
C GLU A 637 -13.51 15.77 -12.56
N ARG A 638 -12.63 16.78 -12.70
CA ARG A 638 -11.31 16.62 -13.29
C ARG A 638 -10.34 16.29 -12.16
N ARG A 639 -9.71 15.15 -12.25
CA ARG A 639 -8.88 14.60 -11.17
C ARG A 639 -7.49 14.24 -11.65
N LEU A 640 -6.54 14.43 -10.77
CA LEU A 640 -5.20 13.86 -10.88
C LEU A 640 -5.01 12.90 -9.69
N GLY A 641 -5.22 11.60 -9.94
CA GLY A 641 -5.30 10.62 -8.86
C GLY A 641 -6.39 10.95 -7.83
N ALA A 642 -6.00 11.07 -6.56
CA ALA A 642 -6.90 11.44 -5.46
C ALA A 642 -7.23 12.95 -5.40
N ILE A 643 -6.50 13.79 -6.13
CA ILE A 643 -6.67 15.26 -6.09
C ILE A 643 -7.76 15.69 -7.07
N THR A 644 -8.79 16.34 -6.56
CA THR A 644 -9.81 16.99 -7.40
C THR A 644 -9.32 18.38 -7.80
N LEU A 645 -9.13 18.58 -9.10
CA LEU A 645 -8.66 19.86 -9.70
C LEU A 645 -9.82 20.82 -9.90
N ALA A 646 -10.90 20.31 -10.47
CA ALA A 646 -12.13 21.05 -10.72
C ALA A 646 -13.34 20.12 -10.56
N SER A 647 -14.47 20.69 -10.13
CA SER A 647 -15.74 19.96 -10.01
C SER A 647 -16.86 20.89 -10.46
N GLY A 648 -17.61 20.49 -11.45
CA GLY A 648 -18.75 21.23 -11.98
C GLY A 648 -19.93 20.32 -12.25
N PRO A 649 -21.12 20.88 -12.60
CA PRO A 649 -22.24 20.08 -13.08
C PRO A 649 -21.82 19.22 -14.27
N ASP A 650 -22.24 17.96 -14.31
CA ASP A 650 -22.00 17.10 -15.46
C ASP A 650 -23.00 17.44 -16.57
N PRO A 651 -22.54 17.89 -17.75
CA PRO A 651 -23.42 18.25 -18.86
C PRO A 651 -24.06 17.03 -19.54
N ALA A 652 -23.47 15.84 -19.42
CA ALA A 652 -23.94 14.61 -20.04
C ALA A 652 -23.79 13.42 -19.08
N PRO A 653 -24.55 13.42 -17.97
CA PRO A 653 -24.41 12.38 -16.96
C PRO A 653 -24.90 11.03 -17.44
N ASP A 654 -24.28 9.98 -16.97
CA ASP A 654 -24.71 8.61 -17.24
C ASP A 654 -26.11 8.37 -16.66
N ALA A 655 -27.08 8.25 -17.56
CA ALA A 655 -28.47 8.06 -17.20
C ALA A 655 -28.71 6.72 -16.49
N ALA A 656 -27.97 5.67 -16.84
CA ALA A 656 -28.09 4.36 -16.20
C ALA A 656 -27.58 4.41 -14.75
N ALA A 657 -26.44 5.04 -14.51
CA ALA A 657 -25.89 5.21 -13.17
C ALA A 657 -26.79 6.08 -12.26
N ILE A 658 -27.48 7.08 -12.83
CA ILE A 658 -28.48 7.88 -12.09
C ILE A 658 -29.65 6.99 -11.69
N VAL A 659 -30.18 6.19 -12.63
CA VAL A 659 -31.29 5.27 -12.35
C VAL A 659 -30.89 4.25 -11.28
N ASP A 660 -29.68 3.68 -11.34
CA ASP A 660 -29.17 2.75 -10.34
C ASP A 660 -29.15 3.37 -8.94
N MET A 661 -28.65 4.61 -8.80
CA MET A 661 -28.68 5.34 -7.52
C MET A 661 -30.11 5.63 -7.06
N LEU A 662 -31.02 5.97 -7.95
CA LEU A 662 -32.41 6.22 -7.61
C LEU A 662 -33.12 4.93 -7.16
N VAL A 663 -32.83 3.79 -7.79
CA VAL A 663 -33.33 2.47 -7.37
C VAL A 663 -32.81 2.13 -5.97
N GLU A 664 -31.49 2.30 -5.71
CA GLU A 664 -30.90 2.07 -4.40
C GLU A 664 -31.58 2.92 -3.33
N LYS A 665 -31.76 4.22 -3.58
CA LYS A 665 -32.45 5.14 -2.65
C LYS A 665 -33.95 4.83 -2.52
N SER A 666 -34.60 4.32 -3.55
CA SER A 666 -35.99 3.85 -3.47
C SER A 666 -36.11 2.63 -2.57
N VAL A 667 -35.16 1.68 -2.65
CA VAL A 667 -35.15 0.49 -1.78
C VAL A 667 -34.95 0.86 -0.31
N GLU A 668 -34.02 1.79 -0.02
CA GLU A 668 -33.83 2.31 1.35
C GLU A 668 -35.12 2.90 1.94
N ASN A 669 -35.99 3.48 1.10
CA ASN A 669 -37.22 4.15 1.48
C ASN A 669 -38.49 3.42 1.04
N LEU A 670 -38.38 2.15 0.65
CA LEU A 670 -39.44 1.40 -0.01
C LEU A 670 -40.77 1.43 0.78
N GLY A 671 -40.70 1.26 2.10
CA GLY A 671 -41.88 1.26 2.95
C GLY A 671 -42.69 2.56 2.93
N MET A 672 -42.05 3.71 2.66
CA MET A 672 -42.74 4.99 2.52
C MET A 672 -43.25 5.25 1.11
N LEU A 673 -42.61 4.67 0.10
CA LEU A 673 -42.96 4.85 -1.33
C LEU A 673 -44.11 3.96 -1.74
N LEU A 674 -44.24 2.74 -1.17
CA LEU A 674 -45.27 1.79 -1.54
C LEU A 674 -46.68 2.27 -1.22
N PRO A 675 -47.64 2.14 -2.15
CA PRO A 675 -49.06 2.55 -1.90
C PRO A 675 -49.69 1.72 -0.79
N ALA A 676 -49.82 2.28 0.40
CA ALA A 676 -50.28 1.55 1.61
C ALA A 676 -51.56 0.76 1.38
N GLY A 677 -52.57 1.34 0.69
CA GLY A 677 -53.84 0.67 0.41
C GLY A 677 -53.70 -0.55 -0.52
N LEU A 678 -52.81 -0.48 -1.54
CA LEU A 678 -52.55 -1.62 -2.42
C LEU A 678 -51.79 -2.73 -1.67
N MET A 679 -50.80 -2.34 -0.87
CA MET A 679 -50.02 -3.28 -0.06
C MET A 679 -50.88 -4.02 0.97
N ALA A 680 -51.77 -3.31 1.64
CA ALA A 680 -52.71 -3.90 2.59
C ALA A 680 -53.65 -4.89 1.89
N ARG A 681 -54.20 -4.57 0.71
CA ARG A 681 -55.00 -5.48 -0.11
C ARG A 681 -54.21 -6.71 -0.56
N ALA A 682 -52.99 -6.53 -1.04
CA ALA A 682 -52.12 -7.61 -1.49
C ALA A 682 -51.77 -8.59 -0.36
N ARG A 683 -51.47 -8.06 0.82
CA ARG A 683 -51.23 -8.86 2.04
C ARG A 683 -52.47 -9.68 2.42
N HIS A 684 -53.66 -9.06 2.41
CA HIS A 684 -54.94 -9.74 2.70
C HIS A 684 -55.25 -10.85 1.67
N ALA A 685 -54.87 -10.63 0.40
CA ALA A 685 -55.05 -11.62 -0.67
C ALA A 685 -53.94 -12.69 -0.70
N GLY A 686 -52.89 -12.57 0.14
CA GLY A 686 -51.77 -13.52 0.21
C GLY A 686 -50.96 -13.55 -1.10
N LEU A 687 -50.65 -12.37 -1.66
CA LEU A 687 -49.90 -12.24 -2.92
C LEU A 687 -48.42 -12.03 -2.61
N ALA A 688 -47.62 -13.09 -2.67
CA ALA A 688 -46.17 -13.04 -2.42
C ALA A 688 -45.39 -12.16 -3.43
N ALA A 689 -45.88 -12.02 -4.66
CA ALA A 689 -45.28 -11.15 -5.68
C ALA A 689 -45.27 -9.67 -5.30
N LEU A 690 -46.09 -9.24 -4.35
CA LEU A 690 -46.14 -7.88 -3.80
C LEU A 690 -45.62 -7.82 -2.37
N ASP A 691 -44.93 -8.82 -1.86
CA ASP A 691 -44.23 -8.75 -0.58
C ASP A 691 -43.11 -7.70 -0.64
N PRO A 692 -42.97 -6.80 0.35
CA PRO A 692 -41.92 -5.79 0.34
C PRO A 692 -40.50 -6.34 0.17
N ALA A 693 -40.20 -7.54 0.70
CA ALA A 693 -38.90 -8.16 0.52
C ALA A 693 -38.66 -8.60 -0.92
N ALA A 694 -39.65 -9.25 -1.53
CA ALA A 694 -39.58 -9.64 -2.95
C ALA A 694 -39.52 -8.41 -3.88
N LEU A 695 -40.24 -7.34 -3.55
CA LEU A 695 -40.18 -6.08 -4.28
C LEU A 695 -38.82 -5.38 -4.17
N ALA A 696 -38.12 -5.52 -3.05
CA ALA A 696 -36.77 -4.98 -2.88
C ALA A 696 -35.73 -5.79 -3.66
N GLU A 697 -35.87 -7.10 -3.71
CA GLU A 697 -34.96 -7.99 -4.44
C GLU A 697 -34.97 -7.71 -5.96
N ASP A 698 -36.14 -7.51 -6.54
CA ASP A 698 -36.36 -7.24 -7.98
C ASP A 698 -36.53 -5.74 -8.28
N ALA A 699 -36.13 -4.85 -7.37
CA ALA A 699 -36.43 -3.42 -7.45
C ALA A 699 -36.01 -2.77 -8.78
N ARG A 700 -34.87 -3.17 -9.35
CA ARG A 700 -34.40 -2.64 -10.61
C ARG A 700 -35.38 -2.89 -11.77
N ASP A 701 -35.96 -4.07 -11.83
CA ASP A 701 -36.78 -4.48 -12.98
C ASP A 701 -38.06 -3.64 -13.10
N TRP A 702 -38.67 -3.27 -12.00
CA TRP A 702 -39.95 -2.57 -12.00
C TRP A 702 -39.86 -1.07 -11.68
N LEU A 703 -38.79 -0.60 -10.94
CA LEU A 703 -38.59 0.81 -10.62
C LEU A 703 -37.79 1.54 -11.70
N ALA A 704 -36.78 0.92 -12.32
CA ALA A 704 -35.93 1.61 -13.28
C ALA A 704 -36.71 2.25 -14.45
N PRO A 705 -37.75 1.64 -15.03
CA PRO A 705 -38.57 2.28 -16.06
C PRO A 705 -39.29 3.54 -15.57
N LEU A 706 -39.70 3.57 -14.29
CA LEU A 706 -40.40 4.73 -13.69
C LEU A 706 -39.43 5.85 -13.36
N LEU A 707 -38.16 5.53 -13.07
CA LEU A 707 -37.11 6.44 -12.67
C LEU A 707 -36.28 6.96 -13.85
N ALA A 708 -36.47 6.38 -15.02
CA ALA A 708 -35.77 6.82 -16.23
C ALA A 708 -36.01 8.31 -16.55
N GLY A 709 -34.91 9.05 -16.76
CA GLY A 709 -34.94 10.50 -17.01
C GLY A 709 -35.20 11.37 -15.79
N ARG A 710 -35.35 10.79 -14.60
CA ARG A 710 -35.53 11.51 -13.34
C ARG A 710 -34.23 11.74 -12.59
N ARG A 711 -34.30 12.63 -11.60
CA ARG A 711 -33.20 12.89 -10.65
C ARG A 711 -33.67 12.90 -9.17
N ASP A 712 -34.94 12.56 -8.95
CA ASP A 712 -35.59 12.50 -7.63
C ASP A 712 -36.57 11.32 -7.59
N LEU A 713 -37.13 11.07 -6.39
CA LEU A 713 -38.10 10.01 -6.15
C LEU A 713 -39.56 10.51 -6.22
N ASP A 714 -39.80 11.74 -6.68
CA ASP A 714 -41.18 12.28 -6.86
C ASP A 714 -41.81 11.65 -8.09
N LEU A 715 -42.47 10.51 -7.88
CA LEU A 715 -43.13 9.74 -8.94
C LEU A 715 -44.59 10.25 -9.14
N PRO A 716 -45.11 10.21 -10.41
CA PRO A 716 -46.50 10.56 -10.66
C PRO A 716 -47.49 9.75 -9.80
N ARG A 717 -48.54 10.39 -9.31
CA ARG A 717 -49.59 9.73 -8.52
C ARG A 717 -50.13 8.53 -9.31
N GLY A 718 -50.16 7.38 -8.68
CA GLY A 718 -50.63 6.14 -9.29
C GLY A 718 -49.59 5.31 -10.08
N ALA A 719 -48.50 5.91 -10.53
CA ALA A 719 -47.51 5.19 -11.35
C ALA A 719 -46.92 3.98 -10.63
N LEU A 720 -46.65 4.09 -9.33
CA LEU A 720 -46.18 2.97 -8.50
C LEU A 720 -47.25 1.87 -8.41
N ALA A 721 -48.50 2.23 -8.18
CA ALA A 721 -49.57 1.26 -8.09
C ALA A 721 -49.76 0.51 -9.42
N ASP A 722 -49.67 1.21 -10.56
CA ASP A 722 -49.80 0.62 -11.88
C ASP A 722 -48.63 -0.33 -12.19
N ALA A 723 -47.39 0.06 -11.84
CA ALA A 723 -46.21 -0.78 -12.00
C ALA A 723 -46.30 -2.05 -11.15
N LEU A 724 -46.73 -1.93 -9.90
CA LEU A 724 -46.90 -3.07 -8.99
C LEU A 724 -48.02 -4.01 -9.50
N LEU A 725 -49.14 -3.47 -9.98
CA LEU A 725 -50.20 -4.28 -10.59
C LEU A 725 -49.74 -4.93 -11.91
N ALA A 726 -48.81 -4.30 -12.65
CA ALA A 726 -48.24 -4.89 -13.86
C ALA A 726 -47.40 -6.14 -13.61
N ARG A 727 -46.84 -6.29 -12.40
CA ARG A 727 -46.08 -7.48 -11.98
C ARG A 727 -46.98 -8.72 -11.77
N LEU A 728 -48.26 -8.48 -11.44
CA LEU A 728 -49.20 -9.60 -11.19
C LEU A 728 -49.62 -10.26 -12.49
N SER A 729 -49.63 -11.58 -12.48
CA SER A 729 -50.29 -12.39 -13.53
C SER A 729 -51.77 -12.07 -13.60
N TRP A 730 -52.41 -12.47 -14.72
CA TRP A 730 -53.85 -12.31 -14.85
C TRP A 730 -54.64 -13.00 -13.70
N GLU A 731 -54.19 -14.20 -13.32
CA GLU A 731 -54.80 -14.97 -12.23
C GLU A 731 -54.66 -14.28 -10.87
N GLU A 732 -53.49 -13.74 -10.57
CA GLU A 732 -53.23 -13.01 -9.35
C GLU A 732 -54.01 -11.70 -9.26
N ARG A 733 -54.21 -11.00 -10.37
CA ARG A 733 -55.08 -9.79 -10.38
C ARG A 733 -56.51 -10.19 -10.13
N GLN A 734 -57.01 -11.25 -10.75
CA GLN A 734 -58.38 -11.77 -10.49
C GLN A 734 -58.52 -12.21 -9.01
N ARG A 735 -57.50 -12.85 -8.47
CA ARG A 735 -57.46 -13.22 -7.06
C ARG A 735 -57.50 -12.00 -6.16
N LEU A 736 -56.70 -10.95 -6.45
CA LEU A 736 -56.69 -9.69 -5.67
C LEU A 736 -58.08 -9.04 -5.65
N ASP A 737 -58.71 -8.89 -6.81
CA ASP A 737 -60.00 -8.22 -6.87
C ASP A 737 -61.17 -9.08 -6.31
N ARG A 738 -61.03 -10.41 -6.33
CA ARG A 738 -62.02 -11.33 -5.73
C ARG A 738 -61.87 -11.43 -4.21
N ILE A 739 -60.63 -11.54 -3.68
CA ILE A 739 -60.40 -11.76 -2.27
C ILE A 739 -60.36 -10.41 -1.51
N ALA A 740 -59.79 -9.38 -2.10
CA ALA A 740 -59.64 -8.06 -1.52
C ALA A 740 -60.19 -6.97 -2.47
N PRO A 741 -61.52 -6.92 -2.72
CA PRO A 741 -62.14 -5.90 -3.56
C PRO A 741 -61.86 -4.50 -3.06
N ARG A 742 -61.79 -3.52 -3.97
CA ARG A 742 -61.49 -2.12 -3.60
C ARG A 742 -62.62 -1.47 -2.82
N GLU A 743 -63.88 -1.84 -3.16
CA GLU A 743 -65.04 -1.18 -2.70
C GLU A 743 -66.11 -2.22 -2.32
N PHE A 744 -66.87 -1.86 -1.29
CA PHE A 744 -68.13 -2.52 -0.93
C PHE A 744 -69.28 -1.74 -1.57
N VAL A 745 -70.14 -2.44 -2.29
CA VAL A 745 -71.36 -1.85 -2.85
C VAL A 745 -72.52 -2.15 -1.91
N SER A 746 -73.05 -1.11 -1.31
CA SER A 746 -74.18 -1.26 -0.41
C SER A 746 -75.46 -1.58 -1.15
N PRO A 747 -76.50 -2.13 -0.47
CA PRO A 747 -77.82 -2.34 -1.07
C PRO A 747 -78.45 -1.08 -1.67
N ALA A 748 -78.10 0.08 -1.18
CA ALA A 748 -78.54 1.38 -1.73
C ALA A 748 -77.77 1.79 -3.00
N GLY A 749 -76.84 0.96 -3.54
CA GLY A 749 -76.05 1.25 -4.71
C GLY A 749 -74.86 2.22 -4.47
N THR A 750 -74.56 2.57 -3.24
CA THR A 750 -73.42 3.43 -2.90
C THR A 750 -72.15 2.59 -2.77
N ARG A 751 -71.05 3.14 -3.28
CA ARG A 751 -69.72 2.49 -3.26
C ARG A 751 -68.93 3.06 -2.11
N HIS A 752 -68.32 2.20 -1.32
CA HIS A 752 -67.54 2.55 -0.16
C HIS A 752 -66.18 1.86 -0.22
N ALA A 753 -65.11 2.62 -0.09
CA ALA A 753 -63.77 2.06 -0.11
C ALA A 753 -63.55 1.16 1.14
N ILE A 754 -62.96 -0.02 0.90
CA ILE A 754 -62.62 -0.96 1.99
C ILE A 754 -61.22 -0.66 2.46
N ASP A 755 -61.10 -0.45 3.77
CA ASP A 755 -59.81 -0.27 4.40
C ASP A 755 -59.27 -1.64 4.91
N TYR A 756 -58.12 -2.01 4.38
CA TYR A 756 -57.38 -3.25 4.72
C TYR A 756 -56.17 -3.01 5.63
N ALA A 757 -55.94 -1.73 6.05
CA ALA A 757 -54.77 -1.39 6.84
C ALA A 757 -54.92 -1.67 8.35
N GLY A 758 -56.18 -1.92 8.83
CA GLY A 758 -56.44 -2.22 10.22
C GLY A 758 -55.99 -3.60 10.64
N ASP A 759 -55.55 -3.77 11.87
CA ASP A 759 -55.03 -5.06 12.41
C ASP A 759 -56.15 -6.08 12.64
N ASP A 760 -57.41 -5.63 12.81
CA ASP A 760 -58.54 -6.49 13.27
C ASP A 760 -59.35 -7.16 12.16
N ALA A 761 -59.59 -6.55 11.04
CA ALA A 761 -60.25 -7.05 9.83
C ALA A 761 -60.46 -5.93 8.81
N PRO A 762 -60.68 -6.26 7.51
CA PRO A 762 -61.12 -5.30 6.52
C PRO A 762 -62.35 -4.52 6.99
N SER A 763 -62.30 -3.20 6.92
CA SER A 763 -63.33 -2.35 7.45
C SER A 763 -63.91 -1.40 6.40
N VAL A 764 -65.17 -1.02 6.54
CA VAL A 764 -65.82 -0.07 5.67
C VAL A 764 -66.66 0.92 6.49
N GLU A 765 -66.55 2.19 6.18
CA GLU A 765 -67.42 3.21 6.72
C GLU A 765 -68.64 3.36 5.82
N VAL A 766 -69.83 3.15 6.40
CA VAL A 766 -71.08 3.17 5.66
C VAL A 766 -72.21 3.77 6.47
N ARG A 767 -73.03 4.58 5.84
CA ARG A 767 -74.27 5.06 6.49
C ARG A 767 -75.24 3.91 6.73
N VAL A 768 -75.76 3.83 7.94
CA VAL A 768 -76.62 2.71 8.34
C VAL A 768 -77.81 2.53 7.41
N GLN A 769 -78.35 3.61 6.81
CA GLN A 769 -79.50 3.55 5.89
C GLN A 769 -79.16 2.87 4.53
N ALA A 770 -77.85 2.88 4.18
CA ALA A 770 -77.41 2.24 2.97
C ALA A 770 -77.48 0.70 3.04
N LEU A 771 -77.59 0.17 4.29
CA LEU A 771 -77.59 -1.30 4.56
C LEU A 771 -79.02 -1.81 4.82
N PHE A 772 -80.05 -0.95 4.77
CA PHE A 772 -81.41 -1.43 4.88
C PHE A 772 -81.74 -2.48 3.83
N GLY A 773 -82.59 -3.47 4.20
CA GLY A 773 -82.91 -4.64 3.36
C GLY A 773 -81.89 -5.80 3.43
N LEU A 774 -80.78 -5.61 4.21
CA LEU A 774 -79.79 -6.65 4.41
C LEU A 774 -79.98 -7.37 5.74
N ASP A 775 -80.35 -8.65 5.67
CA ASP A 775 -80.53 -9.55 6.86
C ASP A 775 -79.34 -10.55 6.99
N SER A 776 -78.30 -10.35 6.23
CA SER A 776 -77.04 -11.12 6.37
C SER A 776 -75.87 -10.15 6.50
N HIS A 777 -74.82 -10.60 7.19
CA HIS A 777 -73.61 -9.81 7.31
C HIS A 777 -72.78 -9.88 6.02
N PRO A 778 -72.31 -8.76 5.45
CA PRO A 778 -71.52 -8.79 4.24
C PRO A 778 -70.15 -9.44 4.51
N LEU A 779 -69.74 -10.37 3.65
CA LEU A 779 -68.47 -11.08 3.65
C LEU A 779 -67.64 -10.59 2.48
N ILE A 780 -66.33 -10.58 2.67
CA ILE A 780 -65.35 -10.31 1.63
C ILE A 780 -64.59 -11.60 1.33
N GLY A 781 -64.37 -11.90 0.05
CA GLY A 781 -63.69 -13.06 -0.40
C GLY A 781 -64.58 -14.08 -1.14
N PRO A 782 -64.13 -15.32 -1.32
CA PRO A 782 -64.88 -16.36 -2.06
C PRO A 782 -66.19 -16.72 -1.35
N ALA A 783 -67.19 -17.06 -2.12
CA ALA A 783 -68.46 -17.54 -1.58
C ALA A 783 -68.24 -18.80 -0.74
N GLY A 784 -68.63 -18.74 0.54
CA GLY A 784 -68.49 -19.84 1.50
C GLY A 784 -67.27 -19.77 2.41
N ASP A 785 -66.26 -18.92 2.09
CA ASP A 785 -65.02 -18.79 2.88
C ASP A 785 -64.60 -17.33 3.07
N GLY A 786 -65.55 -16.42 3.01
CA GLY A 786 -65.34 -14.98 3.11
C GLY A 786 -65.15 -14.48 4.54
N ALA A 787 -64.23 -13.55 4.72
CA ALA A 787 -64.02 -12.86 6.00
C ALA A 787 -65.13 -11.85 6.25
N PRO A 788 -65.68 -11.71 7.49
CA PRO A 788 -66.69 -10.73 7.80
C PRO A 788 -66.12 -9.31 7.77
N LEU A 789 -66.81 -8.44 7.01
CA LEU A 789 -66.42 -7.03 6.87
C LEU A 789 -66.78 -6.24 8.16
N LEU A 790 -65.81 -5.55 8.75
CA LEU A 790 -66.09 -4.67 9.90
C LEU A 790 -66.85 -3.43 9.42
N LEU A 791 -68.15 -3.38 9.68
CA LEU A 791 -68.97 -2.24 9.34
C LEU A 791 -68.81 -1.16 10.38
N LYS A 792 -68.20 -0.05 10.01
CA LYS A 792 -68.15 1.20 10.77
C LYS A 792 -69.38 2.02 10.41
N LEU A 793 -70.49 1.83 11.17
CA LEU A 793 -71.77 2.41 10.87
C LEU A 793 -71.76 3.90 11.18
N THR A 794 -72.32 4.73 10.29
CA THR A 794 -72.36 6.19 10.48
C THR A 794 -73.78 6.70 10.33
N SER A 795 -74.02 7.84 10.98
CA SER A 795 -75.25 8.63 10.90
C SER A 795 -75.39 9.29 9.51
N PRO A 796 -76.53 9.89 9.17
CA PRO A 796 -76.71 10.65 7.94
C PRO A 796 -75.71 11.81 7.77
N ALA A 797 -75.13 12.35 8.85
CA ALA A 797 -74.09 13.36 8.83
C ALA A 797 -72.69 12.83 8.94
N GLY A 798 -72.46 11.47 8.76
CA GLY A 798 -71.12 10.85 8.82
C GLY A 798 -70.52 10.68 10.22
N ARG A 799 -71.33 10.86 11.31
CA ARG A 799 -70.83 10.65 12.67
C ARG A 799 -70.80 9.15 12.99
N PRO A 800 -69.84 8.60 13.65
CA PRO A 800 -69.79 7.21 14.08
C PRO A 800 -70.98 6.85 14.93
N LEU A 801 -71.62 5.69 14.71
CA LEU A 801 -72.69 5.13 15.49
C LEU A 801 -72.25 3.89 16.26
N GLN A 802 -71.74 2.89 15.49
CA GLN A 802 -71.29 1.61 16.04
C GLN A 802 -70.39 0.88 15.00
N SER A 803 -69.49 0.07 15.47
CA SER A 803 -68.76 -0.87 14.62
C SER A 803 -69.30 -2.28 14.89
N THR A 804 -69.56 -3.05 13.83
CA THR A 804 -70.09 -4.43 13.98
C THR A 804 -69.54 -5.37 12.92
N ARG A 805 -69.33 -6.61 13.31
CA ARG A 805 -69.07 -7.78 12.43
C ARG A 805 -70.29 -8.69 12.37
N ASP A 806 -71.40 -8.32 13.03
CA ASP A 806 -72.66 -9.04 12.98
C ASP A 806 -73.77 -8.01 12.78
N LEU A 807 -74.14 -7.79 11.50
CA LEU A 807 -75.18 -6.88 11.16
C LEU A 807 -76.57 -7.38 11.62
N PRO A 808 -76.98 -8.68 11.48
CA PRO A 808 -78.18 -9.21 12.00
C PRO A 808 -78.30 -9.05 13.52
N GLY A 809 -77.25 -9.31 14.31
CA GLY A 809 -77.19 -9.11 15.71
C GLY A 809 -77.34 -7.62 16.09
N PHE A 810 -76.73 -6.68 15.34
CA PHE A 810 -76.94 -5.24 15.51
C PHE A 810 -78.39 -4.86 15.25
N TRP A 811 -79.00 -5.32 14.19
CA TRP A 811 -80.45 -5.03 13.86
C TRP A 811 -81.36 -5.49 14.97
N ARG A 812 -81.13 -6.69 15.51
CA ARG A 812 -81.98 -7.27 16.54
C ARG A 812 -81.64 -6.89 17.97
N GLY A 813 -80.49 -6.27 18.18
CA GLY A 813 -79.99 -5.85 19.47
C GLY A 813 -79.97 -4.32 19.59
N SER A 814 -78.79 -3.75 19.50
CA SER A 814 -78.50 -2.31 19.77
C SER A 814 -79.20 -1.33 18.80
N TRP A 815 -79.76 -1.79 17.69
CA TRP A 815 -80.50 -0.93 16.74
C TRP A 815 -81.62 -0.15 17.37
N GLN A 816 -82.36 -0.72 18.31
CA GLN A 816 -83.50 -0.03 18.95
C GLN A 816 -83.06 1.21 19.69
N ASP A 817 -81.93 1.17 20.38
CA ASP A 817 -81.38 2.32 21.08
C ASP A 817 -80.81 3.36 20.11
N VAL A 818 -80.04 2.90 19.11
CA VAL A 818 -79.50 3.77 18.02
C VAL A 818 -80.67 4.47 17.30
N ARG A 819 -81.74 3.76 16.99
CA ARG A 819 -82.93 4.28 16.33
C ARG A 819 -83.62 5.37 17.17
N LYS A 820 -83.82 5.11 18.47
CA LYS A 820 -84.43 6.05 19.39
C LYS A 820 -83.62 7.36 19.44
N GLU A 821 -82.36 7.28 19.60
CA GLU A 821 -81.41 8.43 19.59
C GLU A 821 -81.43 9.16 18.26
N MET A 822 -81.24 8.44 17.18
CA MET A 822 -81.06 9.04 15.86
C MET A 822 -82.36 9.58 15.27
N LYS A 823 -83.52 9.07 15.62
CA LYS A 823 -84.83 9.62 15.25
C LYS A 823 -85.04 11.01 15.84
N GLY A 824 -84.55 11.20 17.06
CA GLY A 824 -84.59 12.54 17.71
C GLY A 824 -83.59 13.50 16.99
N ARG A 825 -82.41 13.05 16.68
CA ARG A 825 -81.35 13.88 16.15
C ARG A 825 -81.48 14.14 14.60
N TYR A 826 -82.00 13.17 13.86
CA TYR A 826 -82.17 13.21 12.38
C TYR A 826 -83.64 12.85 11.97
N PRO A 827 -84.67 13.61 12.37
CA PRO A 827 -86.08 13.27 12.18
C PRO A 827 -86.56 13.24 10.73
N ARG A 828 -85.77 13.85 9.82
CA ARG A 828 -86.03 13.83 8.35
C ARG A 828 -85.64 12.56 7.66
N HIS A 829 -84.86 11.66 8.31
CA HIS A 829 -84.36 10.41 7.77
C HIS A 829 -85.29 9.26 8.22
N ARG A 830 -85.16 8.12 7.51
CA ARG A 830 -85.88 6.90 7.80
C ARG A 830 -85.23 6.13 8.96
N TRP A 831 -86.03 5.74 9.97
CA TRP A 831 -85.60 4.93 11.14
C TRP A 831 -86.65 3.84 11.46
N PRO A 832 -86.73 2.77 10.60
CA PRO A 832 -87.70 1.70 10.69
C PRO A 832 -87.42 0.81 11.87
N ASP A 833 -88.53 0.08 12.30
CA ASP A 833 -88.43 -0.90 13.38
C ASP A 833 -87.68 -2.18 12.91
N ARG A 834 -87.92 -2.57 11.67
CA ARG A 834 -87.30 -3.72 11.02
C ARG A 834 -86.41 -3.31 9.78
N PRO A 835 -85.23 -2.88 10.01
CA PRO A 835 -84.42 -2.31 8.92
C PRO A 835 -84.10 -3.35 7.84
N TRP A 836 -84.03 -4.66 8.14
CA TRP A 836 -83.77 -5.75 7.24
C TRP A 836 -84.90 -6.04 6.22
N GLU A 837 -86.08 -5.55 6.51
CA GLU A 837 -87.24 -5.68 5.62
C GLU A 837 -87.44 -4.44 4.73
N GLU A 838 -86.64 -3.42 4.92
CA GLU A 838 -86.82 -2.12 4.31
C GLU A 838 -86.11 -1.98 3.01
N LYS A 839 -86.63 -1.20 2.08
CA LYS A 839 -85.91 -0.87 0.83
C LYS A 839 -84.75 0.06 1.16
N PRO A 840 -83.49 -0.28 0.69
CA PRO A 840 -82.31 0.59 0.96
C PRO A 840 -82.46 1.94 0.24
N SER A 841 -82.11 3.01 0.92
CA SER A 841 -82.10 4.37 0.34
C SER A 841 -81.51 5.41 1.32
N LEU A 842 -80.66 6.30 0.77
CA LEU A 842 -80.11 7.46 1.49
C LEU A 842 -81.01 8.67 1.48
N LYS A 843 -82.13 8.62 0.73
CA LYS A 843 -83.12 9.70 0.63
C LYS A 843 -83.81 9.99 2.00
N THR A 844 -84.19 11.25 2.21
CA THR A 844 -85.04 11.64 3.38
C THR A 844 -86.39 10.95 3.24
N LYS A 845 -87.11 10.87 4.36
CA LYS A 845 -88.42 10.19 4.40
C LYS A 845 -89.35 10.67 3.29
N ASN A 846 -89.55 11.99 3.16
CA ASN A 846 -90.45 12.60 2.19
C ASN A 846 -90.01 12.35 0.74
N ALA A 847 -88.66 12.40 0.47
CA ALA A 847 -88.17 12.15 -0.85
C ALA A 847 -88.19 10.66 -1.26
N PHE A 848 -88.12 9.75 -0.28
CA PHE A 848 -88.30 8.35 -0.48
C PHE A 848 -89.73 8.01 -0.81
N ASP A 849 -90.68 8.48 0.00
CA ASP A 849 -92.11 8.26 -0.17
C ASP A 849 -92.63 8.82 -1.49
N ALA A 850 -92.16 9.99 -1.93
CA ALA A 850 -92.46 10.52 -3.25
C ALA A 850 -91.90 9.64 -4.39
N SER A 851 -90.72 9.08 -4.26
CA SER A 851 -90.07 8.21 -5.27
C SER A 851 -90.72 6.82 -5.36
N THR A 852 -91.36 6.31 -4.26
CA THR A 852 -92.11 5.04 -4.24
C THR A 852 -93.55 5.16 -4.72
N ARG A 853 -94.12 6.35 -4.79
CA ARG A 853 -95.43 6.60 -5.39
C ARG A 853 -95.36 6.84 -6.91
N SER A 854 -94.15 7.15 -7.45
CA SER A 854 -93.93 7.38 -8.87
C SER A 854 -93.39 6.15 -9.61
N ALA A 855 -93.04 5.01 -8.93
CA ALA A 855 -92.66 3.76 -9.42
C ALA A 855 -93.81 2.76 -9.30
#